data_5177a17ad1fadeecd414a5851296f4ee
#
_entry.id   5177a17ad1fadeecd414a5851296f4ee
#
_cell.length_a   1.000
_cell.length_b   1.000
_cell.length_c   1.000
_cell.angle_alpha   90.00
_cell.angle_beta   90.00
_cell.angle_gamma   90.00
#
_symmetry.space_group_name_H-M   'P 1'
#
loop_
_entity.id
_entity.type
_entity.pdbx_description
1 polymer ?
#
loop_
_entity_poly.entity_id
_entity_poly.type
_entity_poly.pdbx_seq_one_letter_code
_entity_poly.pdbx_strand_id
1 'polypeptide(L)'
;MAVKLRDHQIEAVAAIVRGLDIPPGGIPFNGLRGQVHAACGTGKTIIAAASAKRLVPKGRILVLVPTLDLLAQTVKAWHEAGHKGPAVAVCSLQDDPQLWSLKVRSTTNPVQLALWHGQGPVTIYATYASLGVLAEAFEGVYGQQLAPMDLAVVDEAHRTSGSMGKAWADIHDQSVVPAHRRLYLTATPRIWEERLNREVAEGVRDPLPREMAASMDDEKVFGPVLYKLTLASAVSRGLLARYQIIVLELQDPVVTPERLMGEDRHTEEVRGQRLGALQAALLHTMAQHDLSTCITFHHRTIEAQAYAEGLQRVAAKLHADQPETYPARIWADWLCGEHVPERRREALAGFGSTAQRAVLSNCRVLGEGVDIRAVDSVALLDPKGAPHDIVQAIGRALRQKPGQGKVASLIVPVFLQPGEKPEDMFTSGSYRPLVKVLEGLRAHDEEAIELLAIPQEPQKDVAQPSVNIGPAPEDSEEESRLLLRFAAPRDPVMVADWVSFNVIDTEKQDWARGWAALKKFTERELHARAPYGHKEGAYPLGQWVAEQRRAYGAGQMTGLRARRLEKLGMVWSLADERFQENLEAAKVYYEQHWSLCAPRSAVALDRPVGQWLSNLRRPGALDDHPEWKAALEAVDEDWNPSWPAEWQRHYAALRELVADEEGQAEVLPGFTVHGMDVGKWLARQRTPKVWEALAAGQRERLERLGITPPAPEPEEPAKPSTAPVSAFEKGVAALAQYKAREGHLTVPRGHVERLEDGTEIKLGVFLSNSKSRRAKLTADKLQALAALGLNWAA
;
A
#
# COMPACT_ATOMS: atom_id res chain seq x y z
N MET A 1 24.43 10.73 -43.01
CA MET A 1 23.65 9.47 -42.96
C MET A 1 22.40 9.71 -42.15
N ALA A 2 21.26 9.14 -42.51
CA ALA A 2 20.07 9.26 -41.66
C ALA A 2 20.29 8.48 -40.36
N VAL A 3 19.87 9.02 -39.21
CA VAL A 3 19.97 8.35 -37.93
C VAL A 3 19.13 7.07 -37.98
N LYS A 4 19.77 5.91 -37.76
CA LYS A 4 19.06 4.63 -37.65
C LYS A 4 18.43 4.52 -36.29
N LEU A 5 17.10 4.41 -36.23
CA LEU A 5 16.37 4.23 -34.99
C LEU A 5 16.61 2.82 -34.44
N ARG A 6 16.70 2.70 -33.11
CA ARG A 6 16.71 1.46 -32.37
C ARG A 6 15.28 0.93 -32.20
N ASP A 7 15.11 -0.34 -31.89
CA ASP A 7 13.78 -0.99 -31.78
C ASP A 7 12.82 -0.25 -30.83
N HIS A 8 13.24 0.07 -29.61
CA HIS A 8 12.43 0.82 -28.64
C HIS A 8 12.06 2.22 -29.14
N GLN A 9 12.91 2.86 -29.97
CA GLN A 9 12.62 4.16 -30.58
C GLN A 9 11.57 4.00 -31.69
N ILE A 10 11.63 2.92 -32.45
CA ILE A 10 10.62 2.60 -33.48
C ILE A 10 9.28 2.35 -32.80
N GLU A 11 9.25 1.57 -31.71
CA GLU A 11 8.04 1.32 -30.89
C GLU A 11 7.44 2.64 -30.36
N ALA A 12 8.30 3.50 -29.78
CA ALA A 12 7.87 4.79 -29.23
C ALA A 12 7.30 5.70 -30.32
N VAL A 13 7.99 5.83 -31.45
CA VAL A 13 7.53 6.66 -32.58
C VAL A 13 6.19 6.14 -33.12
N ALA A 14 6.02 4.82 -33.24
CA ALA A 14 4.76 4.23 -33.69
C ALA A 14 3.60 4.52 -32.72
N ALA A 15 3.86 4.44 -31.40
CA ALA A 15 2.87 4.77 -30.37
C ALA A 15 2.48 6.25 -30.39
N ILE A 16 3.48 7.15 -30.49
CA ILE A 16 3.25 8.60 -30.58
C ILE A 16 2.43 8.96 -31.82
N VAL A 17 2.77 8.40 -32.97
CA VAL A 17 2.06 8.68 -34.23
C VAL A 17 0.62 8.24 -34.12
N ARG A 18 0.32 7.04 -33.60
CA ARG A 18 -1.05 6.58 -33.37
C ARG A 18 -1.81 7.45 -32.38
N GLY A 19 -1.18 7.84 -31.28
CA GLY A 19 -1.83 8.59 -30.20
C GLY A 19 -2.10 10.06 -30.54
N LEU A 20 -1.30 10.64 -31.46
CA LEU A 20 -1.44 12.03 -31.90
C LEU A 20 -1.96 12.15 -33.35
N ASP A 21 -2.47 11.08 -33.95
CA ASP A 21 -3.14 11.13 -35.24
C ASP A 21 -4.47 11.89 -35.14
N ILE A 22 -4.82 12.61 -36.19
CA ILE A 22 -6.04 13.42 -36.17
C ILE A 22 -7.24 12.48 -36.31
N PRO A 23 -8.16 12.46 -35.34
CA PRO A 23 -9.32 11.61 -35.39
C PRO A 23 -10.30 12.09 -36.50
N PRO A 24 -11.19 11.21 -36.97
CA PRO A 24 -12.18 11.58 -38.01
C PRO A 24 -13.08 12.79 -37.67
N GLY A 25 -13.24 13.08 -36.37
CA GLY A 25 -14.00 14.23 -35.86
C GLY A 25 -13.23 15.56 -35.88
N GLY A 26 -11.96 15.57 -36.36
CA GLY A 26 -11.13 16.76 -36.36
C GLY A 26 -10.30 16.93 -35.07
N ILE A 27 -9.60 18.05 -34.98
CA ILE A 27 -8.73 18.37 -33.83
C ILE A 27 -9.61 18.95 -32.71
N PRO A 28 -9.52 18.41 -31.46
CA PRO A 28 -10.22 19.00 -30.32
C PRO A 28 -9.78 20.45 -30.05
N PHE A 29 -10.64 21.24 -29.44
CA PHE A 29 -10.37 22.65 -29.13
C PHE A 29 -9.04 22.87 -28.41
N ASN A 30 -8.73 22.01 -27.43
CA ASN A 30 -7.47 22.06 -26.66
C ASN A 30 -6.28 21.36 -27.34
N GLY A 31 -6.42 20.94 -28.60
CA GLY A 31 -5.44 20.15 -29.32
C GLY A 31 -5.33 18.69 -28.82
N LEU A 32 -4.64 17.86 -29.59
CA LEU A 32 -4.29 16.51 -29.17
C LEU A 32 -3.09 16.54 -28.23
N ARG A 33 -3.09 15.70 -27.19
CA ARG A 33 -2.04 15.67 -26.17
C ARG A 33 -1.62 14.24 -25.87
N GLY A 34 -0.34 14.06 -25.54
CA GLY A 34 0.15 12.77 -25.14
C GLY A 34 1.54 12.83 -24.50
N GLN A 35 1.82 11.86 -23.64
CA GLN A 35 3.04 11.79 -22.85
C GLN A 35 3.93 10.63 -23.27
N VAL A 36 5.22 10.80 -23.17
CA VAL A 36 6.23 9.74 -23.26
C VAL A 36 7.08 9.76 -22.00
N HIS A 37 7.00 8.69 -21.24
CA HIS A 37 7.81 8.46 -20.05
C HIS A 37 8.96 7.51 -20.43
N ALA A 38 10.18 8.00 -20.61
CA ALA A 38 11.30 7.18 -21.00
C ALA A 38 12.56 7.52 -20.20
N ALA A 39 13.27 6.50 -19.71
CA ALA A 39 14.47 6.66 -18.90
C ALA A 39 15.51 7.59 -19.56
N CYS A 40 16.30 8.29 -18.72
CA CYS A 40 17.39 9.12 -19.20
C CYS A 40 18.37 8.31 -20.04
N GLY A 41 18.88 8.88 -21.16
CA GLY A 41 19.85 8.20 -22.02
C GLY A 41 19.26 7.28 -23.10
N THR A 42 17.95 7.06 -23.14
CA THR A 42 17.28 6.20 -24.13
C THR A 42 17.02 6.91 -25.47
N GLY A 43 17.32 8.21 -25.57
CA GLY A 43 17.22 8.97 -26.82
C GLY A 43 15.88 9.63 -27.06
N LYS A 44 15.24 10.16 -26.03
CA LYS A 44 13.98 10.94 -26.10
C LYS A 44 13.98 11.99 -27.20
N THR A 45 15.07 12.75 -27.31
CA THR A 45 15.23 13.80 -28.34
C THR A 45 15.14 13.25 -29.76
N ILE A 46 15.71 12.06 -30.01
CA ILE A 46 15.64 11.40 -31.33
C ILE A 46 14.24 10.84 -31.57
N ILE A 47 13.60 10.27 -30.54
CA ILE A 47 12.20 9.82 -30.62
C ILE A 47 11.30 10.99 -31.00
N ALA A 48 11.44 12.15 -30.36
CA ALA A 48 10.68 13.35 -30.66
C ALA A 48 10.89 13.82 -32.10
N ALA A 49 12.13 13.95 -32.53
CA ALA A 49 12.47 14.36 -33.89
C ALA A 49 11.90 13.40 -34.95
N ALA A 50 12.04 12.10 -34.75
CA ALA A 50 11.50 11.09 -35.66
C ALA A 50 9.97 11.10 -35.70
N SER A 51 9.30 11.30 -34.55
CA SER A 51 7.85 11.44 -34.46
C SER A 51 7.36 12.71 -35.17
N ALA A 52 8.03 13.84 -34.92
CA ALA A 52 7.71 15.10 -35.57
C ALA A 52 7.78 14.99 -37.10
N LYS A 53 8.80 14.31 -37.62
CA LYS A 53 8.97 14.10 -39.08
C LYS A 53 7.83 13.27 -39.69
N ARG A 54 7.23 12.34 -38.92
CA ARG A 54 6.10 11.52 -39.38
C ARG A 54 4.77 12.26 -39.23
N LEU A 55 4.55 12.93 -38.09
CA LEU A 55 3.31 13.66 -37.83
C LEU A 55 3.17 14.94 -38.64
N VAL A 56 4.28 15.66 -38.82
CA VAL A 56 4.30 17.01 -39.39
C VAL A 56 5.49 17.17 -40.34
N PRO A 57 5.48 16.52 -41.50
CA PRO A 57 6.64 16.53 -42.41
C PRO A 57 6.97 17.90 -43.05
N LYS A 58 5.96 18.77 -43.14
CA LYS A 58 6.05 20.13 -43.74
C LYS A 58 5.19 21.12 -42.97
N GLY A 59 5.37 21.21 -41.66
CA GLY A 59 4.57 22.08 -40.84
C GLY A 59 5.37 22.92 -39.86
N ARG A 60 4.67 23.49 -38.91
CA ARG A 60 5.19 24.38 -37.89
C ARG A 60 5.40 23.57 -36.58
N ILE A 61 6.66 23.51 -36.13
CA ILE A 61 7.02 22.71 -34.96
C ILE A 61 7.65 23.66 -33.93
N LEU A 62 7.16 23.57 -32.68
CA LEU A 62 7.76 24.19 -31.51
C LEU A 62 8.45 23.12 -30.69
N VAL A 63 9.72 23.37 -30.29
CA VAL A 63 10.47 22.48 -29.41
C VAL A 63 10.92 23.26 -28.20
N LEU A 64 10.36 22.96 -27.03
CA LEU A 64 10.67 23.57 -25.76
C LEU A 64 11.63 22.72 -24.95
N VAL A 65 12.69 23.37 -24.44
CA VAL A 65 13.72 22.74 -23.59
C VAL A 65 14.04 23.60 -22.37
N PRO A 66 14.55 23.03 -21.28
CA PRO A 66 14.74 23.74 -20.01
C PRO A 66 15.95 24.68 -20.00
N THR A 67 17.04 24.39 -20.74
CA THR A 67 18.30 25.13 -20.64
C THR A 67 18.88 25.50 -22.00
N LEU A 68 19.75 26.50 -22.01
CA LEU A 68 20.45 26.95 -23.23
C LEU A 68 21.38 25.86 -23.80
N ASP A 69 22.08 25.11 -22.93
CA ASP A 69 22.97 24.02 -23.34
C ASP A 69 22.18 22.90 -24.02
N LEU A 70 21.02 22.57 -23.48
CA LEU A 70 20.13 21.56 -24.08
C LEU A 70 19.54 22.05 -25.40
N LEU A 71 19.27 23.35 -25.53
CA LEU A 71 18.74 23.92 -26.77
C LEU A 71 19.74 23.70 -27.92
N ALA A 72 21.01 24.07 -27.77
CA ALA A 72 22.02 23.89 -28.80
C ALA A 72 22.22 22.42 -29.18
N GLN A 73 22.21 21.52 -28.20
CA GLN A 73 22.29 20.07 -28.44
C GLN A 73 21.05 19.52 -29.16
N THR A 74 19.86 19.98 -28.77
CA THR A 74 18.61 19.57 -29.40
C THR A 74 18.56 20.00 -30.85
N VAL A 75 18.96 21.25 -31.16
CA VAL A 75 19.06 21.74 -32.54
C VAL A 75 19.96 20.83 -33.38
N LYS A 76 21.16 20.50 -32.86
CA LYS A 76 22.09 19.58 -33.51
C LYS A 76 21.49 18.21 -33.75
N ALA A 77 20.92 17.61 -32.73
CA ALA A 77 20.32 16.27 -32.80
C ALA A 77 19.13 16.22 -33.81
N TRP A 78 18.31 17.25 -33.82
CA TRP A 78 17.18 17.35 -34.76
C TRP A 78 17.68 17.57 -36.21
N HIS A 79 18.72 18.37 -36.39
CA HIS A 79 19.36 18.55 -37.70
C HIS A 79 19.95 17.23 -38.22
N GLU A 80 20.62 16.45 -37.36
CA GLU A 80 21.14 15.11 -37.67
C GLU A 80 20.02 14.12 -37.96
N ALA A 81 18.87 14.21 -37.27
CA ALA A 81 17.66 13.44 -37.55
C ALA A 81 16.95 13.84 -38.87
N GLY A 82 17.40 14.89 -39.53
CA GLY A 82 16.95 15.31 -40.85
C GLY A 82 15.96 16.48 -40.85
N HIS A 83 15.81 17.21 -39.76
CA HIS A 83 15.12 18.51 -39.72
C HIS A 83 16.06 19.62 -40.20
N LYS A 84 16.17 19.78 -41.53
CA LYS A 84 17.06 20.74 -42.21
C LYS A 84 16.31 21.92 -42.83
N GLY A 85 15.01 22.06 -42.53
CA GLY A 85 14.20 23.19 -43.01
C GLY A 85 14.47 24.47 -42.27
N PRO A 86 13.68 25.54 -42.54
CA PRO A 86 13.79 26.78 -41.81
C PRO A 86 13.66 26.58 -40.29
N ALA A 87 14.58 27.21 -39.56
CA ALA A 87 14.66 27.07 -38.11
C ALA A 87 15.11 28.36 -37.45
N VAL A 88 14.63 28.60 -36.24
CA VAL A 88 14.96 29.76 -35.39
C VAL A 88 15.05 29.30 -33.92
N ALA A 89 15.95 29.90 -33.18
CA ALA A 89 16.06 29.72 -31.73
C ALA A 89 15.50 30.94 -30.99
N VAL A 90 14.59 30.74 -30.05
CA VAL A 90 14.07 31.80 -29.18
C VAL A 90 14.76 31.66 -27.84
N CYS A 91 15.87 32.38 -27.69
CA CYS A 91 16.72 32.30 -26.52
C CYS A 91 17.74 33.48 -26.49
N SER A 92 18.43 33.62 -25.37
CA SER A 92 19.47 34.67 -25.16
C SER A 92 20.86 34.33 -25.74
N LEU A 93 21.05 33.17 -26.37
CA LEU A 93 22.28 32.80 -27.04
C LEU A 93 22.43 33.61 -28.34
N GLN A 94 23.00 34.77 -28.27
CA GLN A 94 23.38 35.54 -29.44
C GLN A 94 24.76 35.08 -29.91
N ASP A 95 24.93 34.87 -31.24
CA ASP A 95 26.20 34.50 -31.86
C ASP A 95 26.82 33.17 -31.39
N ASP A 96 26.02 32.20 -31.00
CA ASP A 96 26.51 30.87 -30.63
C ASP A 96 27.07 30.13 -31.85
N PRO A 97 28.36 29.68 -31.84
CA PRO A 97 29.00 29.06 -33.00
C PRO A 97 28.31 27.77 -33.45
N GLN A 98 27.66 27.00 -32.55
CA GLN A 98 26.94 25.78 -32.89
C GLN A 98 25.67 26.09 -33.67
N LEU A 99 24.89 27.07 -33.22
CA LEU A 99 23.67 27.50 -33.91
C LEU A 99 23.99 28.07 -35.28
N TRP A 100 25.07 28.86 -35.35
CA TRP A 100 25.52 29.44 -36.61
C TRP A 100 25.95 28.38 -37.62
N SER A 101 26.70 27.40 -37.19
CA SER A 101 27.15 26.29 -38.06
C SER A 101 25.97 25.51 -38.67
N LEU A 102 24.82 25.47 -37.97
CA LEU A 102 23.57 24.83 -38.38
C LEU A 102 22.61 25.81 -39.08
N LYS A 103 23.02 27.06 -39.32
CA LYS A 103 22.23 28.13 -39.95
C LYS A 103 20.92 28.45 -39.18
N VAL A 104 20.96 28.33 -37.87
CA VAL A 104 19.84 28.66 -36.97
C VAL A 104 20.13 30.04 -36.35
N ARG A 105 19.28 31.01 -36.62
CA ARG A 105 19.35 32.34 -36.01
C ARG A 105 18.71 32.31 -34.65
N SER A 106 19.13 33.20 -33.76
CA SER A 106 18.49 33.38 -32.45
C SER A 106 17.84 34.76 -32.32
N THR A 107 16.76 34.85 -31.54
CA THR A 107 16.12 36.11 -31.19
C THR A 107 15.40 36.01 -29.85
N THR A 108 15.27 37.15 -29.17
CA THR A 108 14.39 37.35 -28.00
C THR A 108 13.28 38.35 -28.30
N ASN A 109 13.20 38.82 -29.56
CA ASN A 109 12.22 39.81 -29.96
C ASN A 109 10.99 39.13 -30.64
N PRO A 110 9.78 39.28 -30.11
CA PRO A 110 8.58 38.65 -30.62
C PRO A 110 8.18 39.16 -32.02
N VAL A 111 8.38 40.43 -32.30
CA VAL A 111 8.08 41.02 -33.61
C VAL A 111 9.04 40.49 -34.71
N GLN A 112 10.31 40.39 -34.36
CA GLN A 112 11.34 39.84 -35.26
C GLN A 112 11.06 38.36 -35.55
N LEU A 113 10.64 37.59 -34.55
CA LEU A 113 10.25 36.19 -34.68
C LEU A 113 9.05 36.04 -35.65
N ALA A 114 8.00 36.85 -35.47
CA ALA A 114 6.82 36.85 -36.32
C ALA A 114 7.11 37.32 -37.74
N LEU A 115 7.96 38.31 -37.91
CA LEU A 115 8.41 38.78 -39.24
C LEU A 115 9.19 37.70 -39.98
N TRP A 116 10.07 36.98 -39.31
CA TRP A 116 10.91 35.96 -39.95
C TRP A 116 10.11 34.68 -40.26
N HIS A 117 9.19 34.30 -39.40
CA HIS A 117 8.57 32.98 -39.41
C HIS A 117 7.08 33.00 -39.07
N GLY A 118 6.37 34.09 -39.30
CA GLY A 118 4.96 34.21 -38.98
C GLY A 118 4.08 33.17 -39.68
N GLN A 119 4.44 32.85 -40.91
CA GLN A 119 3.70 31.87 -41.72
C GLN A 119 4.67 30.86 -42.38
N GLY A 120 4.15 29.72 -42.80
CA GLY A 120 4.91 28.66 -43.48
C GLY A 120 5.64 27.70 -42.51
N PRO A 121 6.26 26.66 -43.07
CA PRO A 121 6.96 25.64 -42.31
C PRO A 121 8.18 26.20 -41.58
N VAL A 122 8.30 25.90 -40.27
CA VAL A 122 9.44 26.31 -39.45
C VAL A 122 9.58 25.40 -38.24
N THR A 123 10.82 25.17 -37.77
CA THR A 123 11.06 24.58 -36.45
C THR A 123 11.56 25.70 -35.53
N ILE A 124 10.79 26.00 -34.51
CA ILE A 124 11.12 26.98 -33.47
C ILE A 124 11.65 26.22 -32.26
N TYR A 125 12.92 26.46 -31.89
CA TYR A 125 13.52 25.95 -30.67
C TYR A 125 13.51 27.05 -29.62
N ALA A 126 12.96 26.77 -28.43
CA ALA A 126 12.88 27.78 -27.40
C ALA A 126 13.19 27.21 -26.01
N THR A 127 13.67 28.05 -25.10
CA THR A 127 13.76 27.71 -23.70
C THR A 127 12.43 28.00 -22.98
N TYR A 128 12.18 27.36 -21.86
CA TYR A 128 11.01 27.70 -21.02
C TYR A 128 10.97 29.15 -20.58
N ALA A 129 12.18 29.74 -20.36
CA ALA A 129 12.29 31.17 -20.03
C ALA A 129 11.83 32.09 -21.15
N SER A 130 11.77 31.61 -22.40
CA SER A 130 11.36 32.37 -23.58
C SER A 130 9.85 32.20 -23.91
N LEU A 131 9.07 31.52 -23.08
CA LEU A 131 7.62 31.34 -23.32
C LEU A 131 6.86 32.69 -23.42
N GLY A 132 7.25 33.70 -22.63
CA GLY A 132 6.67 35.04 -22.73
C GLY A 132 6.88 35.68 -24.10
N VAL A 133 8.07 35.52 -24.70
CA VAL A 133 8.35 35.99 -26.05
C VAL A 133 7.48 35.27 -27.10
N LEU A 134 7.27 33.97 -26.92
CA LEU A 134 6.38 33.18 -27.78
C LEU A 134 4.92 33.62 -27.63
N ALA A 135 4.44 33.83 -26.39
CA ALA A 135 3.07 34.28 -26.11
C ALA A 135 2.80 35.63 -26.81
N GLU A 136 3.67 36.60 -26.67
CA GLU A 136 3.57 37.90 -27.34
C GLU A 136 3.58 37.75 -28.87
N ALA A 137 4.42 36.86 -29.41
CA ALA A 137 4.46 36.62 -30.86
C ALA A 137 3.20 35.91 -31.37
N PHE A 138 2.51 35.07 -30.56
CA PHE A 138 1.23 34.47 -30.91
C PHE A 138 0.05 35.44 -30.75
N GLU A 139 0.06 36.30 -29.72
CA GLU A 139 -0.91 37.37 -29.58
C GLU A 139 -0.87 38.35 -30.74
N GLY A 140 0.34 38.64 -31.19
CA GLY A 140 0.59 39.53 -32.33
C GLY A 140 0.91 40.95 -31.87
N VAL A 141 2.01 41.51 -32.47
CA VAL A 141 2.49 42.83 -32.18
C VAL A 141 2.72 43.56 -33.53
N TYR A 142 2.23 44.77 -33.62
CA TYR A 142 2.32 45.61 -34.83
C TYR A 142 1.81 44.90 -36.10
N GLY A 143 0.76 44.13 -36.02
CA GLY A 143 0.20 43.40 -37.14
C GLY A 143 1.00 42.17 -37.59
N GLN A 144 2.05 41.81 -36.84
CA GLN A 144 2.83 40.59 -37.08
C GLN A 144 2.48 39.54 -36.04
N GLN A 145 2.04 38.38 -36.49
CA GLN A 145 1.57 37.30 -35.65
C GLN A 145 2.10 35.93 -36.09
N LEU A 146 2.42 35.08 -35.15
CA LEU A 146 2.75 33.69 -35.42
C LEU A 146 1.46 32.88 -35.66
N ALA A 147 1.46 32.10 -36.74
CA ALA A 147 0.40 31.10 -36.94
C ALA A 147 0.52 29.94 -35.92
N PRO A 148 -0.60 29.26 -35.57
CA PRO A 148 -0.57 28.11 -34.67
C PRO A 148 0.45 27.05 -35.06
N MET A 149 0.95 26.31 -34.08
CA MET A 149 1.89 25.21 -34.30
C MET A 149 1.13 23.91 -34.63
N ASP A 150 1.63 23.15 -35.60
CA ASP A 150 1.11 21.81 -35.89
C ASP A 150 1.50 20.82 -34.81
N LEU A 151 2.68 21.02 -34.20
CA LEU A 151 3.19 20.19 -33.10
C LEU A 151 4.02 21.04 -32.13
N ALA A 152 3.72 20.97 -30.84
CA ALA A 152 4.57 21.42 -29.76
C ALA A 152 5.19 20.21 -29.05
N VAL A 153 6.51 20.16 -29.00
CA VAL A 153 7.28 19.15 -28.26
C VAL A 153 7.83 19.81 -27.01
N VAL A 154 7.51 19.23 -25.86
CA VAL A 154 7.87 19.76 -24.53
C VAL A 154 8.82 18.78 -23.86
N ASP A 155 10.12 19.04 -23.92
CA ASP A 155 11.14 18.17 -23.31
C ASP A 155 11.31 18.50 -21.82
N GLU A 156 11.58 17.49 -21.01
CA GLU A 156 11.58 17.54 -19.54
C GLU A 156 10.29 18.17 -18.97
N ALA A 157 9.16 17.70 -19.49
CA ALA A 157 7.82 18.23 -19.23
C ALA A 157 7.42 18.27 -17.75
N HIS A 158 8.07 17.48 -16.89
CA HIS A 158 7.87 17.52 -15.43
C HIS A 158 8.10 18.92 -14.82
N ARG A 159 8.84 19.79 -15.52
CA ARG A 159 9.06 21.18 -15.10
C ARG A 159 7.84 22.08 -15.31
N THR A 160 6.97 21.73 -16.24
CA THR A 160 5.74 22.48 -16.48
C THR A 160 4.59 22.04 -15.55
N SER A 161 4.83 21.02 -14.73
CA SER A 161 3.91 20.60 -13.67
C SER A 161 4.03 21.50 -12.44
N GLY A 162 2.97 21.57 -11.62
CA GLY A 162 2.89 22.38 -10.42
C GLY A 162 1.91 23.54 -10.58
N SER A 163 2.11 24.63 -9.82
CA SER A 163 1.20 25.76 -9.85
C SER A 163 0.96 26.29 -11.26
N MET A 164 -0.29 26.34 -11.68
CA MET A 164 -0.72 26.86 -12.99
C MET A 164 -0.42 28.36 -13.17
N GLY A 165 -0.10 29.08 -12.10
CA GLY A 165 0.31 30.48 -12.18
C GLY A 165 1.79 30.71 -12.54
N LYS A 166 2.57 29.66 -12.81
CA LYS A 166 3.95 29.79 -13.27
C LYS A 166 3.97 30.01 -14.79
N ALA A 167 4.79 30.95 -15.24
CA ALA A 167 4.97 31.26 -16.66
C ALA A 167 5.28 30.03 -17.55
N TRP A 168 5.85 28.97 -16.98
CA TRP A 168 6.13 27.74 -17.72
C TRP A 168 4.89 26.85 -17.94
N ALA A 169 3.79 27.10 -17.20
CA ALA A 169 2.52 26.42 -17.39
C ALA A 169 1.73 26.95 -18.61
N ASP A 170 2.11 28.12 -19.15
CA ASP A 170 1.47 28.73 -20.31
C ASP A 170 1.46 27.83 -21.54
N ILE A 171 2.40 26.89 -21.64
CA ILE A 171 2.43 25.89 -22.71
C ILE A 171 1.18 24.99 -22.72
N HIS A 172 0.47 24.85 -21.60
CA HIS A 172 -0.75 24.07 -21.51
C HIS A 172 -1.98 24.82 -22.02
N ASP A 173 -1.91 26.15 -22.07
CA ASP A 173 -3.02 27.01 -22.51
C ASP A 173 -3.04 27.16 -24.03
N GLN A 174 -4.17 26.73 -24.61
CA GLN A 174 -4.38 26.82 -26.06
C GLN A 174 -4.50 28.27 -26.55
N SER A 175 -4.92 29.18 -25.70
CA SER A 175 -5.06 30.60 -26.04
C SER A 175 -3.71 31.33 -26.04
N VAL A 176 -2.75 30.88 -25.25
CA VAL A 176 -1.42 31.50 -25.10
C VAL A 176 -0.42 30.90 -26.10
N VAL A 177 -0.40 29.57 -26.20
CA VAL A 177 0.46 28.85 -27.16
C VAL A 177 -0.41 27.94 -28.01
N PRO A 178 -1.01 28.41 -29.10
CA PRO A 178 -1.89 27.62 -29.94
C PRO A 178 -1.11 26.50 -30.64
N ALA A 179 -1.52 25.23 -30.39
CA ALA A 179 -0.91 24.06 -31.03
C ALA A 179 -1.93 22.96 -31.27
N HIS A 180 -1.89 22.37 -32.47
CA HIS A 180 -2.78 21.25 -32.83
C HIS A 180 -2.46 19.98 -32.06
N ARG A 181 -1.17 19.75 -31.79
CA ARG A 181 -0.68 18.58 -31.03
C ARG A 181 0.35 19.03 -30.00
N ARG A 182 0.34 18.36 -28.82
CA ARG A 182 1.38 18.51 -27.80
C ARG A 182 1.93 17.15 -27.43
N LEU A 183 3.27 17.01 -27.53
CA LEU A 183 4.02 15.84 -27.11
C LEU A 183 4.87 16.18 -25.90
N TYR A 184 4.56 15.63 -24.76
CA TYR A 184 5.29 15.82 -23.52
C TYR A 184 6.28 14.67 -23.30
N LEU A 185 7.55 14.99 -23.09
CA LEU A 185 8.63 14.04 -22.89
C LEU A 185 9.21 14.21 -21.48
N THR A 186 9.34 13.14 -20.75
CA THR A 186 10.02 13.15 -19.45
C THR A 186 10.62 11.79 -19.12
N ALA A 187 11.69 11.79 -18.31
CA ALA A 187 12.13 10.59 -17.60
C ALA A 187 11.46 10.48 -16.22
N THR A 188 10.91 11.57 -15.72
CA THR A 188 10.60 11.79 -14.30
C THR A 188 9.22 12.43 -14.16
N PRO A 189 8.12 11.69 -14.43
CA PRO A 189 6.78 12.25 -14.30
C PRO A 189 6.54 12.73 -12.86
N ARG A 190 5.92 13.90 -12.72
CA ARG A 190 5.53 14.46 -11.41
C ARG A 190 4.05 14.33 -11.19
N ILE A 191 3.68 13.53 -10.19
CA ILE A 191 2.32 13.37 -9.71
C ILE A 191 2.18 14.18 -8.42
N TRP A 192 1.36 15.24 -8.46
CA TRP A 192 1.24 16.20 -7.35
C TRP A 192 0.41 15.67 -6.18
N GLU A 193 -0.45 14.71 -6.41
CA GLU A 193 -1.26 14.08 -5.36
C GLU A 193 -0.38 13.33 -4.35
N GLU A 194 0.62 12.60 -4.83
CA GLU A 194 1.62 11.94 -3.98
C GLU A 194 2.45 12.96 -3.19
N ARG A 195 2.77 14.08 -3.81
CA ARG A 195 3.54 15.14 -3.15
C ARG A 195 2.73 15.86 -2.08
N LEU A 196 1.46 16.16 -2.34
CA LEU A 196 0.55 16.73 -1.34
C LEU A 196 0.37 15.81 -0.14
N ASN A 197 0.18 14.52 -0.36
CA ASN A 197 0.08 13.53 0.70
C ASN A 197 1.40 13.42 1.50
N ARG A 198 2.54 13.52 0.84
CA ARG A 198 3.86 13.53 1.49
C ARG A 198 4.09 14.83 2.28
N GLU A 199 3.79 16.00 1.72
CA GLU A 199 3.92 17.29 2.39
C GLU A 199 3.01 17.40 3.61
N VAL A 200 1.80 16.86 3.55
CA VAL A 200 0.88 16.74 4.70
C VAL A 200 1.44 15.80 5.76
N ALA A 201 2.00 14.65 5.36
CA ALA A 201 2.63 13.69 6.28
C ALA A 201 3.91 14.26 6.92
N GLU A 202 4.65 15.10 6.21
CA GLU A 202 5.84 15.81 6.71
C GLU A 202 5.51 17.06 7.54
N GLY A 203 4.23 17.39 7.71
CA GLY A 203 3.77 18.52 8.51
C GLY A 203 4.00 19.90 7.87
N VAL A 204 4.03 19.98 6.55
CA VAL A 204 4.09 21.25 5.80
C VAL A 204 2.79 22.03 6.05
N ARG A 205 2.91 23.26 6.56
CA ARG A 205 1.77 24.05 7.03
C ARG A 205 0.83 24.57 5.95
N ASP A 206 1.31 24.69 4.69
CA ASP A 206 0.51 25.14 3.53
C ASP A 206 0.79 24.26 2.31
N PRO A 207 0.19 23.04 2.23
CA PRO A 207 0.24 22.27 1.01
C PRO A 207 -0.52 22.99 -0.11
N LEU A 208 0.03 22.99 -1.33
CA LEU A 208 -0.60 23.62 -2.49
C LEU A 208 -2.01 23.05 -2.71
N PRO A 209 -3.05 23.91 -2.87
CA PRO A 209 -4.41 23.43 -3.14
C PRO A 209 -4.46 22.59 -4.43
N ARG A 210 -5.18 21.47 -4.40
CA ARG A 210 -5.38 20.54 -5.53
C ARG A 210 -5.79 21.24 -6.84
N GLU A 211 -6.61 22.24 -6.73
CA GLU A 211 -7.22 22.97 -7.86
C GLU A 211 -6.24 23.88 -8.62
N MET A 212 -5.05 24.12 -8.07
CA MET A 212 -4.05 25.03 -8.66
C MET A 212 -2.79 24.32 -9.20
N ALA A 213 -2.73 23.01 -9.18
CA ALA A 213 -1.55 22.25 -9.59
C ALA A 213 -1.81 21.43 -10.86
N ALA A 214 -1.02 21.64 -11.91
CA ALA A 214 -0.96 20.75 -13.05
C ALA A 214 -0.18 19.50 -12.66
N SER A 215 -0.85 18.36 -12.53
CA SER A 215 -0.25 17.06 -12.27
C SER A 215 -0.11 16.26 -13.56
N MET A 216 0.98 15.51 -13.72
CA MET A 216 1.21 14.76 -14.96
C MET A 216 0.29 13.55 -15.15
N ASP A 217 -0.49 13.18 -14.14
CA ASP A 217 -1.59 12.21 -14.23
C ASP A 217 -2.92 12.85 -14.69
N ASP A 218 -3.00 14.17 -14.78
CA ASP A 218 -4.14 14.85 -15.37
C ASP A 218 -4.09 14.79 -16.90
N GLU A 219 -4.81 13.82 -17.47
CA GLU A 219 -4.90 13.63 -18.90
C GLU A 219 -5.52 14.82 -19.65
N LYS A 220 -6.27 15.69 -18.99
CA LYS A 220 -6.81 16.91 -19.62
C LYS A 220 -5.72 17.93 -19.92
N VAL A 221 -4.67 17.94 -19.07
CA VAL A 221 -3.53 18.87 -19.20
C VAL A 221 -2.42 18.26 -20.04
N PHE A 222 -2.01 17.02 -19.73
CA PHE A 222 -0.84 16.37 -20.35
C PHE A 222 -1.20 15.32 -21.42
N GLY A 223 -2.46 14.87 -21.48
CA GLY A 223 -2.88 13.75 -22.31
C GLY A 223 -2.48 12.37 -21.73
N PRO A 224 -2.91 11.29 -22.38
CA PRO A 224 -2.57 9.93 -21.95
C PRO A 224 -1.09 9.62 -22.17
N VAL A 225 -0.58 8.63 -21.40
CA VAL A 225 0.77 8.09 -21.60
C VAL A 225 0.78 7.19 -22.82
N LEU A 226 1.39 7.65 -23.91
CA LEU A 226 1.46 6.94 -25.18
C LEU A 226 2.54 5.86 -25.20
N TYR A 227 3.66 6.10 -24.49
CA TYR A 227 4.77 5.17 -24.40
C TYR A 227 5.47 5.29 -23.05
N LYS A 228 5.79 4.13 -22.45
CA LYS A 228 6.52 4.06 -21.19
C LYS A 228 7.71 3.10 -21.33
N LEU A 229 8.91 3.58 -20.96
CA LEU A 229 10.13 2.78 -20.90
C LEU A 229 10.83 3.06 -19.57
N THR A 230 10.63 2.16 -18.61
CA THR A 230 11.21 2.26 -17.27
C THR A 230 12.72 2.07 -17.29
N LEU A 231 13.39 2.45 -16.19
CA LEU A 231 14.83 2.24 -16.04
C LEU A 231 15.18 0.74 -16.09
N ALA A 232 14.45 -0.10 -15.34
CA ALA A 232 14.65 -1.54 -15.35
C ALA A 232 14.47 -2.15 -16.75
N SER A 233 13.40 -1.75 -17.44
CA SER A 233 13.17 -2.22 -18.82
C SER A 233 14.27 -1.76 -19.79
N ALA A 234 14.84 -0.56 -19.60
CA ALA A 234 15.93 -0.09 -20.42
C ALA A 234 17.26 -0.84 -20.14
N VAL A 235 17.49 -1.19 -18.87
CA VAL A 235 18.63 -2.01 -18.46
C VAL A 235 18.49 -3.45 -18.98
N SER A 236 17.35 -4.09 -18.80
CA SER A 236 17.09 -5.46 -19.27
C SER A 236 17.19 -5.60 -20.79
N ARG A 237 16.82 -4.55 -21.55
CA ARG A 237 16.99 -4.49 -23.01
C ARG A 237 18.41 -4.15 -23.44
N GLY A 238 19.38 -4.00 -22.52
CA GLY A 238 20.76 -3.64 -22.82
C GLY A 238 20.95 -2.22 -23.36
N LEU A 239 19.95 -1.36 -23.26
CA LEU A 239 19.98 0.04 -23.71
C LEU A 239 20.79 0.92 -22.77
N LEU A 240 20.72 0.63 -21.48
CA LEU A 240 21.45 1.26 -20.41
C LEU A 240 22.34 0.25 -19.68
N ALA A 241 23.43 0.75 -19.10
CA ALA A 241 24.32 -0.04 -18.27
C ALA A 241 23.61 -0.54 -17.01
N ARG A 242 24.00 -1.70 -16.54
CA ARG A 242 23.66 -2.14 -15.20
C ARG A 242 24.33 -1.24 -14.18
N TYR A 243 23.83 -1.23 -12.95
CA TYR A 243 24.43 -0.42 -11.91
C TYR A 243 24.49 -1.13 -10.58
N GLN A 244 25.45 -0.69 -9.77
CA GLN A 244 25.58 -1.06 -8.37
C GLN A 244 25.56 0.20 -7.51
N ILE A 245 25.10 0.07 -6.28
CA ILE A 245 25.18 1.12 -5.27
C ILE A 245 26.27 0.75 -4.28
N ILE A 246 27.30 1.56 -4.17
CA ILE A 246 28.38 1.42 -3.19
C ILE A 246 28.06 2.36 -2.03
N VAL A 247 27.76 1.76 -0.88
CA VAL A 247 27.53 2.49 0.37
C VAL A 247 28.86 2.73 1.04
N LEU A 248 29.30 3.98 1.02
CA LEU A 248 30.58 4.41 1.54
C LEU A 248 30.42 4.74 3.03
N GLU A 249 30.67 3.76 3.89
CA GLU A 249 30.52 3.89 5.34
C GLU A 249 31.76 4.55 5.95
N LEU A 250 31.57 5.73 6.54
CA LEU A 250 32.63 6.55 7.11
C LEU A 250 32.39 6.69 8.62
N GLN A 251 33.44 6.44 9.38
CA GLN A 251 33.49 6.74 10.82
C GLN A 251 34.52 7.83 11.05
N ASP A 252 34.09 8.95 11.60
CA ASP A 252 34.96 10.08 11.92
C ASP A 252 34.51 10.66 13.26
N PRO A 253 35.43 10.86 14.22
CA PRO A 253 35.10 11.35 15.54
C PRO A 253 34.58 12.80 15.56
N VAL A 254 34.85 13.58 14.53
CA VAL A 254 34.40 14.98 14.39
C VAL A 254 33.13 15.08 13.57
N VAL A 255 32.98 14.22 12.55
CA VAL A 255 31.85 14.25 11.61
C VAL A 255 30.84 13.17 11.96
N THR A 256 30.01 13.44 12.95
CA THR A 256 28.92 12.54 13.34
C THR A 256 27.60 12.92 12.70
N PRO A 257 26.64 11.98 12.55
CA PRO A 257 25.30 12.28 12.02
C PRO A 257 24.60 13.42 12.75
N GLU A 258 24.72 13.52 14.07
CA GLU A 258 24.11 14.60 14.85
C GLU A 258 24.73 15.95 14.49
N ARG A 259 26.06 16.04 14.43
CA ARG A 259 26.74 17.30 14.05
C ARG A 259 26.45 17.69 12.61
N LEU A 260 26.24 16.72 11.71
CA LEU A 260 25.83 16.99 10.32
C LEU A 260 24.37 17.46 10.19
N MET A 261 23.51 17.12 11.14
CA MET A 261 22.10 17.54 11.18
C MET A 261 21.88 18.76 12.06
N GLY A 262 22.75 19.00 13.04
CA GLY A 262 22.69 20.11 13.97
C GLY A 262 23.24 21.44 13.41
N GLU A 263 23.34 22.43 14.30
CA GLU A 263 23.91 23.76 13.97
C GLU A 263 25.42 23.69 13.66
N ASP A 264 26.13 22.74 14.26
CA ASP A 264 27.56 22.51 14.04
C ASP A 264 27.96 22.17 12.61
N ARG A 265 27.01 21.74 11.78
CA ARG A 265 27.22 21.43 10.35
C ARG A 265 27.85 22.59 9.57
N HIS A 266 27.77 23.81 10.08
CA HIS A 266 28.26 25.01 9.43
C HIS A 266 29.65 25.44 9.93
N THR A 267 30.21 24.78 10.95
CA THR A 267 31.54 25.09 11.45
C THR A 267 32.62 24.70 10.42
N GLU A 268 33.71 25.46 10.36
CA GLU A 268 34.82 25.17 9.44
C GLU A 268 35.48 23.83 9.74
N GLU A 269 35.55 23.46 11.03
CA GLU A 269 36.09 22.17 11.47
C GLU A 269 35.30 20.99 10.87
N VAL A 270 33.97 20.94 11.09
CA VAL A 270 33.14 19.87 10.59
C VAL A 270 33.15 19.80 9.06
N ARG A 271 33.12 20.96 8.39
CA ARG A 271 33.16 21.02 6.93
C ARG A 271 34.50 20.55 6.38
N GLY A 272 35.61 21.02 6.92
CA GLY A 272 36.94 20.65 6.47
C GLY A 272 37.22 19.15 6.65
N GLN A 273 36.86 18.61 7.82
CA GLN A 273 37.04 17.20 8.14
C GLN A 273 36.17 16.32 7.25
N ARG A 274 34.88 16.70 7.09
CA ARG A 274 33.95 16.02 6.18
C ARG A 274 34.50 15.99 4.75
N LEU A 275 34.99 17.12 4.23
CA LEU A 275 35.54 17.21 2.89
C LEU A 275 36.73 16.28 2.70
N GLY A 276 37.68 16.29 3.62
CA GLY A 276 38.86 15.42 3.60
C GLY A 276 38.51 13.95 3.66
N ALA A 277 37.58 13.58 4.55
CA ALA A 277 37.09 12.21 4.68
C ALA A 277 36.45 11.72 3.38
N LEU A 278 35.58 12.54 2.74
CA LEU A 278 34.91 12.21 1.48
C LEU A 278 35.91 12.11 0.31
N GLN A 279 36.94 12.97 0.25
CA GLN A 279 37.99 12.91 -0.77
C GLN A 279 38.81 11.63 -0.66
N ALA A 280 39.28 11.29 0.53
CA ALA A 280 40.05 10.09 0.77
C ALA A 280 39.23 8.82 0.48
N ALA A 281 38.01 8.78 0.94
CA ALA A 281 37.10 7.64 0.77
C ALA A 281 36.72 7.44 -0.71
N LEU A 282 36.46 8.51 -1.47
CA LEU A 282 36.22 8.40 -2.90
C LEU A 282 37.41 7.80 -3.64
N LEU A 283 38.63 8.30 -3.35
CA LEU A 283 39.85 7.79 -4.01
C LEU A 283 40.09 6.33 -3.64
N HIS A 284 39.83 5.94 -2.41
CA HIS A 284 39.92 4.55 -1.98
C HIS A 284 38.90 3.66 -2.75
N THR A 285 37.65 4.09 -2.84
CA THR A 285 36.60 3.39 -3.59
C THR A 285 36.95 3.29 -5.07
N MET A 286 37.46 4.36 -5.67
CA MET A 286 37.89 4.33 -7.07
C MET A 286 39.05 3.35 -7.30
N ALA A 287 39.97 3.25 -6.34
CA ALA A 287 41.08 2.27 -6.40
C ALA A 287 40.57 0.84 -6.23
N GLN A 288 39.75 0.61 -5.22
CA GLN A 288 39.23 -0.72 -4.87
C GLN A 288 38.34 -1.33 -5.98
N HIS A 289 37.57 -0.50 -6.68
CA HIS A 289 36.64 -0.93 -7.72
C HIS A 289 37.11 -0.64 -9.14
N ASP A 290 38.39 -0.27 -9.32
CA ASP A 290 39.00 0.08 -10.59
C ASP A 290 38.21 1.12 -11.43
N LEU A 291 37.70 2.15 -10.75
CA LEU A 291 36.94 3.22 -11.37
C LEU A 291 37.89 4.28 -11.91
N SER A 292 37.76 4.60 -13.20
CA SER A 292 38.60 5.59 -13.89
C SER A 292 38.00 7.00 -13.82
N THR A 293 36.66 7.11 -13.92
CA THR A 293 35.96 8.38 -14.00
C THR A 293 34.84 8.49 -13.00
N CYS A 294 34.73 9.62 -12.29
CA CYS A 294 33.67 9.91 -11.35
C CYS A 294 33.15 11.34 -11.49
N ILE A 295 31.81 11.48 -11.47
CA ILE A 295 31.16 12.78 -11.29
C ILE A 295 30.65 12.86 -9.87
N THR A 296 31.04 13.90 -9.13
CA THR A 296 30.55 14.13 -7.78
C THR A 296 29.49 15.23 -7.77
N PHE A 297 28.42 15.01 -7.03
CA PHE A 297 27.31 15.97 -6.90
C PHE A 297 27.34 16.64 -5.53
N HIS A 298 27.39 17.96 -5.55
CA HIS A 298 27.41 18.81 -4.36
C HIS A 298 26.20 19.75 -4.35
N HIS A 299 25.75 20.11 -3.17
CA HIS A 299 24.64 21.06 -3.02
C HIS A 299 25.07 22.52 -3.16
N ARG A 300 26.34 22.83 -2.78
CA ARG A 300 26.90 24.18 -2.77
C ARG A 300 28.08 24.31 -3.72
N THR A 301 28.15 25.45 -4.40
CA THR A 301 29.25 25.78 -5.33
C THR A 301 30.60 25.76 -4.65
N ILE A 302 30.71 26.35 -3.45
CA ILE A 302 31.95 26.41 -2.69
C ILE A 302 32.45 25.00 -2.27
N GLU A 303 31.54 24.06 -2.00
CA GLU A 303 31.90 22.67 -1.66
C GLU A 303 32.40 21.93 -2.90
N ALA A 304 31.78 22.10 -4.06
CA ALA A 304 32.21 21.51 -5.33
C ALA A 304 33.61 22.00 -5.72
N GLN A 305 33.87 23.30 -5.58
CA GLN A 305 35.17 23.92 -5.83
C GLN A 305 36.25 23.39 -4.86
N ALA A 306 36.03 23.53 -3.56
CA ALA A 306 36.93 23.06 -2.53
C ALA A 306 37.26 21.57 -2.63
N TYR A 307 36.25 20.77 -3.01
CA TYR A 307 36.42 19.34 -3.22
C TYR A 307 37.40 19.05 -4.36
N ALA A 308 37.19 19.67 -5.52
CA ALA A 308 38.06 19.48 -6.68
C ALA A 308 39.49 19.98 -6.41
N GLU A 309 39.64 21.18 -5.83
CA GLU A 309 40.94 21.77 -5.53
C GLU A 309 41.76 21.00 -4.48
N GLY A 310 41.08 20.41 -3.48
CA GLY A 310 41.71 19.60 -2.45
C GLY A 310 42.14 18.20 -2.89
N LEU A 311 41.48 17.65 -3.91
CA LEU A 311 41.56 16.23 -4.28
C LEU A 311 42.99 15.82 -4.70
N GLN A 312 43.73 16.70 -5.40
CA GLN A 312 45.11 16.41 -5.80
C GLN A 312 46.04 16.26 -4.59
N ARG A 313 45.86 17.05 -3.53
CA ARG A 313 46.65 16.96 -2.30
C ARG A 313 46.39 15.68 -1.56
N VAL A 314 45.13 15.27 -1.51
CA VAL A 314 44.73 13.98 -0.86
C VAL A 314 45.27 12.79 -1.65
N ALA A 315 45.18 12.83 -3.00
CA ALA A 315 45.75 11.80 -3.87
C ALA A 315 47.27 11.67 -3.68
N ALA A 316 48.02 12.80 -3.63
CA ALA A 316 49.45 12.79 -3.41
C ALA A 316 49.84 12.21 -2.03
N LYS A 317 49.04 12.50 -0.98
CA LYS A 317 49.23 11.93 0.35
C LYS A 317 49.02 10.42 0.37
N LEU A 318 47.90 9.97 -0.20
CA LEU A 318 47.58 8.54 -0.29
C LEU A 318 48.61 7.77 -1.13
N HIS A 319 49.11 8.39 -2.22
CA HIS A 319 50.19 7.83 -3.01
C HIS A 319 51.51 7.70 -2.24
N ALA A 320 51.86 8.67 -1.43
CA ALA A 320 53.05 8.59 -0.57
C ALA A 320 52.97 7.42 0.43
N ASP A 321 51.78 7.12 0.94
CA ASP A 321 51.56 6.03 1.88
C ASP A 321 51.47 4.67 1.15
N GLN A 322 50.81 4.60 -0.04
CA GLN A 322 50.56 3.37 -0.80
C GLN A 322 50.68 3.64 -2.31
N PRO A 323 51.89 3.77 -2.88
CA PRO A 323 52.12 4.12 -4.27
C PRO A 323 51.57 3.10 -5.28
N GLU A 324 51.45 1.83 -4.90
CA GLU A 324 50.95 0.77 -5.77
C GLU A 324 49.41 0.85 -5.93
N THR A 325 48.71 1.44 -4.94
CA THR A 325 47.26 1.48 -4.90
C THR A 325 46.69 2.78 -5.47
N TYR A 326 47.34 3.89 -5.16
CA TYR A 326 46.86 5.23 -5.51
C TYR A 326 47.73 5.90 -6.56
N PRO A 327 47.12 6.61 -7.55
CA PRO A 327 47.88 7.36 -8.53
C PRO A 327 48.53 8.62 -7.92
N ALA A 328 49.75 8.96 -8.36
CA ALA A 328 50.41 10.19 -7.91
C ALA A 328 49.68 11.46 -8.35
N ARG A 329 48.94 11.39 -9.44
CA ARG A 329 48.18 12.50 -10.00
C ARG A 329 46.79 12.05 -10.40
N ILE A 330 45.82 12.93 -10.16
CA ILE A 330 44.45 12.79 -10.57
C ILE A 330 44.00 14.05 -11.31
N TRP A 331 43.22 13.89 -12.38
CA TRP A 331 42.57 15.04 -12.98
C TRP A 331 41.36 15.40 -12.15
N ALA A 332 41.26 16.67 -11.72
CA ALA A 332 40.12 17.17 -10.97
C ALA A 332 39.76 18.57 -11.42
N ASP A 333 38.49 18.80 -11.65
CA ASP A 333 37.92 20.10 -12.00
C ASP A 333 36.47 20.20 -11.46
N TRP A 334 35.89 21.40 -11.55
CA TRP A 334 34.57 21.64 -11.03
C TRP A 334 33.71 22.52 -11.93
N LEU A 335 32.37 22.35 -11.82
CA LEU A 335 31.38 23.10 -12.58
C LEU A 335 30.24 23.60 -11.69
N CYS A 336 29.78 24.83 -11.97
CA CYS A 336 28.60 25.41 -11.35
C CYS A 336 27.71 26.13 -12.36
N GLY A 337 26.51 26.52 -11.95
CA GLY A 337 25.51 27.18 -12.78
C GLY A 337 25.94 28.55 -13.28
N GLU A 338 26.87 29.22 -12.60
CA GLU A 338 27.37 30.54 -12.92
C GLU A 338 28.52 30.54 -13.96
N HIS A 339 29.09 29.36 -14.26
CA HIS A 339 30.13 29.26 -15.27
C HIS A 339 29.57 29.53 -16.68
N VAL A 340 30.30 30.26 -17.45
CA VAL A 340 29.97 30.54 -18.87
C VAL A 340 30.05 29.28 -19.71
N PRO A 341 29.31 29.19 -20.83
CA PRO A 341 29.25 27.97 -21.65
C PRO A 341 30.61 27.46 -22.13
N GLU A 342 31.54 28.37 -22.43
CA GLU A 342 32.91 28.07 -22.85
C GLU A 342 33.66 27.29 -21.78
N ARG A 343 33.67 27.81 -20.55
CA ARG A 343 34.31 27.14 -19.39
C ARG A 343 33.74 25.74 -19.13
N ARG A 344 32.42 25.58 -19.29
CA ARG A 344 31.78 24.26 -19.13
C ARG A 344 32.26 23.30 -20.23
N ARG A 345 32.33 23.76 -21.48
CA ARG A 345 32.84 22.95 -22.61
C ARG A 345 34.28 22.50 -22.41
N GLU A 346 35.16 23.41 -21.94
CA GLU A 346 36.55 23.10 -21.62
C GLU A 346 36.69 22.04 -20.53
N ALA A 347 35.99 22.19 -19.39
CA ALA A 347 36.03 21.22 -18.31
C ALA A 347 35.53 19.83 -18.76
N LEU A 348 34.45 19.80 -19.54
CA LEU A 348 33.91 18.55 -20.07
C LEU A 348 34.83 17.90 -21.10
N ALA A 349 35.49 18.70 -21.95
CA ALA A 349 36.48 18.17 -22.88
C ALA A 349 37.70 17.60 -22.16
N GLY A 350 38.20 18.32 -21.13
CA GLY A 350 39.27 17.86 -20.27
C GLY A 350 38.95 16.55 -19.56
N PHE A 351 37.79 16.48 -18.97
CA PHE A 351 37.30 15.26 -18.30
C PHE A 351 37.17 14.06 -19.24
N GLY A 352 36.72 14.30 -20.48
CA GLY A 352 36.49 13.23 -21.47
C GLY A 352 37.77 12.80 -22.23
N SER A 353 38.86 13.53 -22.15
CA SER A 353 40.10 13.27 -22.89
C SER A 353 41.26 12.76 -22.04
N THR A 354 41.13 12.82 -20.71
CA THR A 354 42.21 12.43 -19.81
C THR A 354 42.39 10.92 -19.76
N ALA A 355 43.64 10.44 -19.77
CA ALA A 355 44.01 9.06 -19.53
C ALA A 355 44.24 8.74 -18.05
N GLN A 356 44.18 9.75 -17.17
CA GLN A 356 44.35 9.61 -15.74
C GLN A 356 42.96 9.33 -15.10
N ARG A 357 42.96 8.88 -13.83
CA ARG A 357 41.74 8.92 -13.03
C ARG A 357 41.22 10.33 -12.95
N ALA A 358 39.93 10.51 -13.18
CA ALA A 358 39.34 11.83 -13.31
C ALA A 358 38.10 11.98 -12.40
N VAL A 359 38.03 13.11 -11.72
CA VAL A 359 36.87 13.51 -10.92
C VAL A 359 36.41 14.88 -11.34
N LEU A 360 35.13 14.98 -11.72
CA LEU A 360 34.45 16.22 -12.04
C LEU A 360 33.45 16.58 -10.97
N SER A 361 33.74 17.62 -10.20
CA SER A 361 32.83 18.11 -9.16
C SER A 361 31.75 18.98 -9.76
N ASN A 362 30.48 18.70 -9.43
CA ASN A 362 29.36 19.40 -10.01
C ASN A 362 28.42 19.97 -8.95
N CYS A 363 27.99 21.21 -9.17
CA CYS A 363 26.93 21.87 -8.44
C CYS A 363 25.87 22.42 -9.41
N ARG A 364 24.71 21.74 -9.52
CA ARG A 364 23.50 22.16 -10.27
C ARG A 364 23.66 22.33 -11.78
N VAL A 365 24.75 21.93 -12.42
CA VAL A 365 24.96 22.09 -13.87
C VAL A 365 24.69 20.83 -14.64
N LEU A 366 25.18 19.71 -14.11
CA LEU A 366 25.12 18.44 -14.82
C LEU A 366 23.79 17.70 -14.59
N GLY A 367 22.78 18.36 -14.02
CA GLY A 367 21.41 17.82 -13.89
C GLY A 367 20.71 17.65 -15.23
N GLU A 368 20.83 18.60 -16.17
CA GLU A 368 20.11 18.58 -17.44
C GLU A 368 20.98 19.04 -18.61
N GLY A 369 20.80 18.43 -19.78
CA GLY A 369 21.25 18.95 -21.05
C GLY A 369 22.73 18.81 -21.44
N VAL A 370 23.60 18.29 -20.58
CA VAL A 370 25.04 18.18 -20.93
C VAL A 370 25.37 16.78 -21.43
N ASP A 371 25.89 16.65 -22.64
CA ASP A 371 26.35 15.37 -23.20
C ASP A 371 27.73 15.00 -22.67
N ILE A 372 27.75 14.15 -21.66
CA ILE A 372 28.98 13.58 -21.11
C ILE A 372 29.12 12.15 -21.62
N ARG A 373 30.34 11.80 -22.03
CA ARG A 373 30.68 10.41 -22.37
C ARG A 373 30.36 9.51 -21.16
N ALA A 374 30.15 8.23 -21.42
CA ALA A 374 29.86 7.27 -20.37
C ALA A 374 30.90 7.34 -19.25
N VAL A 375 30.49 7.67 -18.04
CA VAL A 375 31.33 7.70 -16.82
C VAL A 375 31.18 6.40 -16.06
N ASP A 376 32.22 5.99 -15.32
CA ASP A 376 32.17 4.73 -14.57
C ASP A 376 31.37 4.86 -13.28
N SER A 377 31.43 6.03 -12.68
CA SER A 377 30.78 6.24 -11.39
C SER A 377 30.21 7.65 -11.21
N VAL A 378 29.23 7.72 -10.33
CA VAL A 378 28.62 8.95 -9.83
C VAL A 378 28.63 8.90 -8.31
N ALA A 379 29.13 9.94 -7.65
CA ALA A 379 29.09 10.04 -6.19
C ALA A 379 28.13 11.16 -5.76
N LEU A 380 27.13 10.77 -4.97
CA LEU A 380 26.16 11.68 -4.39
C LEU A 380 26.62 12.11 -3.00
N LEU A 381 27.54 13.09 -2.96
CA LEU A 381 28.20 13.51 -1.73
C LEU A 381 27.30 14.35 -0.80
N ASP A 382 26.24 14.92 -1.34
CA ASP A 382 25.20 15.59 -0.57
C ASP A 382 23.81 15.34 -1.20
N PRO A 383 23.13 14.24 -0.86
CA PRO A 383 21.87 13.81 -1.48
C PRO A 383 20.65 14.60 -0.98
N LYS A 384 20.79 15.92 -0.76
CA LYS A 384 19.67 16.82 -0.43
C LYS A 384 18.81 17.22 -1.62
N GLY A 385 19.19 16.80 -2.83
CA GLY A 385 18.46 17.07 -4.06
C GLY A 385 17.11 16.39 -4.13
N ALA A 386 16.24 16.90 -5.01
CA ALA A 386 14.97 16.24 -5.29
C ALA A 386 15.21 14.85 -5.94
N PRO A 387 14.32 13.86 -5.79
CA PRO A 387 14.49 12.53 -6.37
C PRO A 387 14.87 12.53 -7.87
N HIS A 388 14.32 13.50 -8.63
CA HIS A 388 14.62 13.62 -10.04
C HIS A 388 16.10 13.98 -10.35
N ASP A 389 16.76 14.80 -9.51
CA ASP A 389 18.17 15.16 -9.69
C ASP A 389 19.07 13.92 -9.54
N ILE A 390 18.71 13.04 -8.60
CA ILE A 390 19.42 11.78 -8.35
C ILE A 390 19.35 10.88 -9.59
N VAL A 391 18.17 10.68 -10.16
CA VAL A 391 17.98 9.81 -11.32
C VAL A 391 18.62 10.38 -12.57
N GLN A 392 18.58 11.69 -12.77
CA GLN A 392 19.28 12.32 -13.88
C GLN A 392 20.82 12.14 -13.76
N ALA A 393 21.34 12.24 -12.53
CA ALA A 393 22.75 11.97 -12.26
C ALA A 393 23.12 10.52 -12.61
N ILE A 394 22.31 9.56 -12.13
CA ILE A 394 22.49 8.14 -12.41
C ILE A 394 22.38 7.86 -13.91
N GLY A 395 21.39 8.41 -14.61
CA GLY A 395 21.18 8.21 -16.04
C GLY A 395 22.36 8.60 -16.91
N ARG A 396 23.32 9.38 -16.38
CA ARG A 396 24.58 9.70 -17.06
C ARG A 396 25.61 8.60 -16.92
N ALA A 397 25.76 8.04 -15.73
CA ALA A 397 26.62 6.88 -15.50
C ALA A 397 26.14 5.65 -16.28
N LEU A 398 24.81 5.52 -16.47
CA LEU A 398 24.21 4.38 -17.15
C LEU A 398 24.35 4.42 -18.68
N ARG A 399 24.86 5.47 -19.28
CA ARG A 399 25.10 5.51 -20.71
C ARG A 399 26.15 4.48 -21.10
N GLN A 400 25.82 3.62 -22.08
CA GLN A 400 26.74 2.63 -22.64
C GLN A 400 26.56 2.48 -24.15
N LYS A 401 27.56 1.92 -24.81
CA LYS A 401 27.41 1.42 -26.18
C LYS A 401 26.63 0.10 -26.11
N PRO A 402 25.79 -0.21 -27.11
CA PRO A 402 25.10 -1.49 -27.14
C PRO A 402 26.08 -2.67 -27.01
N GLY A 403 25.78 -3.60 -26.11
CA GLY A 403 26.61 -4.79 -25.90
C GLY A 403 27.91 -4.57 -25.12
N GLN A 404 28.14 -3.39 -24.53
CA GLN A 404 29.38 -3.12 -23.80
C GLN A 404 29.46 -3.84 -22.43
N GLY A 405 28.34 -4.28 -21.86
CA GLY A 405 28.29 -4.99 -20.56
C GLY A 405 28.78 -4.18 -19.37
N LYS A 406 28.73 -2.85 -19.45
CA LYS A 406 29.23 -1.96 -18.42
C LYS A 406 28.39 -2.06 -17.15
N VAL A 407 29.04 -2.03 -15.99
CA VAL A 407 28.41 -1.81 -14.68
C VAL A 407 28.79 -0.41 -14.17
N ALA A 408 27.82 0.47 -13.99
CA ALA A 408 28.01 1.78 -13.44
C ALA A 408 27.95 1.75 -11.91
N SER A 409 28.78 2.55 -11.23
CA SER A 409 28.79 2.62 -9.76
C SER A 409 28.16 3.91 -9.27
N LEU A 410 27.15 3.78 -8.42
CA LEU A 410 26.57 4.89 -7.67
C LEU A 410 27.13 4.87 -6.25
N ILE A 411 27.88 5.89 -5.88
CA ILE A 411 28.57 5.99 -4.59
C ILE A 411 27.75 6.88 -3.66
N VAL A 412 27.36 6.34 -2.51
CA VAL A 412 26.55 7.06 -1.50
C VAL A 412 27.30 7.06 -0.16
N PRO A 413 27.82 8.20 0.29
CA PRO A 413 28.49 8.28 1.57
C PRO A 413 27.48 8.30 2.74
N VAL A 414 27.80 7.54 3.77
CA VAL A 414 27.05 7.43 5.02
C VAL A 414 28.03 7.65 6.17
N PHE A 415 27.80 8.67 6.97
CA PHE A 415 28.58 8.89 8.18
C PHE A 415 27.92 8.14 9.34
N LEU A 416 28.67 7.19 9.92
CA LEU A 416 28.22 6.36 11.01
C LEU A 416 28.51 7.03 12.36
N GLN A 417 27.72 6.70 13.37
CA GLN A 417 28.01 7.07 14.75
C GLN A 417 29.27 6.37 15.25
N PRO A 418 30.00 6.97 16.17
CA PRO A 418 31.10 6.29 16.84
C PRO A 418 30.63 5.01 17.54
N GLY A 419 31.20 3.86 17.13
CA GLY A 419 30.83 2.55 17.67
C GLY A 419 29.57 1.90 17.05
N GLU A 420 28.94 2.54 16.07
CA GLU A 420 27.82 1.97 15.32
C GLU A 420 28.28 0.70 14.58
N LYS A 421 27.48 -0.36 14.71
CA LYS A 421 27.75 -1.66 14.11
C LYS A 421 26.86 -1.91 12.90
N PRO A 422 27.22 -2.86 12.02
CA PRO A 422 26.40 -3.27 10.89
C PRO A 422 24.95 -3.60 11.23
N GLU A 423 24.72 -4.21 12.38
CA GLU A 423 23.41 -4.65 12.87
C GLU A 423 22.51 -3.47 13.28
N ASP A 424 23.11 -2.32 13.59
CA ASP A 424 22.36 -1.12 14.01
C ASP A 424 21.69 -0.38 12.84
N MET A 425 21.95 -0.80 11.60
CA MET A 425 21.43 -0.17 10.38
C MET A 425 19.91 0.06 10.44
N PHE A 426 19.17 -0.84 11.07
CA PHE A 426 17.71 -0.77 11.13
C PHE A 426 17.17 0.41 11.95
N THR A 427 17.87 0.75 13.01
CA THR A 427 17.48 1.82 13.96
C THR A 427 18.25 3.11 13.74
N SER A 428 19.30 3.06 12.94
CA SER A 428 20.21 4.19 12.72
C SER A 428 19.68 5.23 11.75
N GLY A 429 19.76 6.50 12.14
CA GLY A 429 19.53 7.63 11.26
C GLY A 429 20.68 7.92 10.27
N SER A 430 21.81 7.23 10.41
CA SER A 430 23.01 7.43 9.57
C SER A 430 22.76 7.11 8.11
N TYR A 431 21.89 6.14 7.82
CA TYR A 431 21.58 5.69 6.46
C TYR A 431 20.51 6.52 5.73
N ARG A 432 20.06 7.64 6.26
CA ARG A 432 19.13 8.56 5.58
C ARG A 432 19.57 8.98 4.17
N PRO A 433 20.87 9.22 3.88
CA PRO A 433 21.31 9.51 2.51
C PRO A 433 21.00 8.37 1.55
N LEU A 434 21.22 7.11 1.97
CA LEU A 434 20.90 5.93 1.17
C LEU A 434 19.38 5.79 0.95
N VAL A 435 18.57 6.02 1.98
CA VAL A 435 17.10 6.03 1.86
C VAL A 435 16.66 6.99 0.76
N LYS A 436 17.14 8.23 0.77
CA LYS A 436 16.80 9.24 -0.25
C LYS A 436 17.19 8.83 -1.66
N VAL A 437 18.33 8.18 -1.82
CA VAL A 437 18.78 7.68 -3.12
C VAL A 437 17.84 6.57 -3.61
N LEU A 438 17.49 5.63 -2.75
CA LEU A 438 16.58 4.54 -3.09
C LEU A 438 15.15 5.03 -3.35
N GLU A 439 14.67 6.01 -2.58
CA GLU A 439 13.37 6.70 -2.85
C GLU A 439 13.38 7.41 -4.20
N GLY A 440 14.50 8.07 -4.53
CA GLY A 440 14.70 8.69 -5.84
C GLY A 440 14.62 7.68 -6.97
N LEU A 441 15.29 6.55 -6.83
CA LEU A 441 15.21 5.44 -7.79
C LEU A 441 13.80 4.88 -7.90
N ARG A 442 13.11 4.67 -6.79
CA ARG A 442 11.74 4.18 -6.75
C ARG A 442 10.75 5.07 -7.50
N ALA A 443 10.89 6.38 -7.39
CA ALA A 443 10.03 7.32 -8.11
C ALA A 443 10.08 7.14 -9.65
N HIS A 444 11.08 6.42 -10.17
CA HIS A 444 11.28 6.17 -11.60
C HIS A 444 11.15 4.71 -11.99
N ASP A 445 11.28 3.82 -11.02
CA ASP A 445 11.24 2.39 -11.23
C ASP A 445 10.76 1.70 -9.96
N GLU A 446 9.45 1.80 -9.74
CA GLU A 446 8.78 1.23 -8.56
C GLU A 446 9.00 -0.29 -8.51
N GLU A 447 8.88 -0.97 -9.64
CA GLU A 447 9.04 -2.41 -9.75
C GLU A 447 10.45 -2.87 -9.37
N ALA A 448 11.50 -2.18 -9.85
CA ALA A 448 12.88 -2.53 -9.50
C ALA A 448 13.15 -2.36 -8.00
N ILE A 449 12.58 -1.34 -7.36
CA ILE A 449 12.78 -1.11 -5.92
C ILE A 449 11.91 -2.05 -5.07
N GLU A 450 10.72 -2.42 -5.52
CA GLU A 450 9.91 -3.45 -4.85
C GLU A 450 10.62 -4.82 -4.86
N LEU A 451 11.30 -5.15 -5.94
CA LEU A 451 12.16 -6.33 -6.02
C LEU A 451 13.31 -6.30 -4.99
N LEU A 452 13.79 -5.12 -4.58
CA LEU A 452 14.82 -4.98 -3.54
C LEU A 452 14.35 -5.43 -2.16
N ALA A 453 13.05 -5.39 -1.90
CA ALA A 453 12.48 -5.79 -0.63
C ALA A 453 12.13 -7.28 -0.54
N ILE A 454 12.37 -8.05 -1.59
CA ILE A 454 12.14 -9.49 -1.56
C ILE A 454 13.32 -10.15 -0.83
N PRO A 455 13.10 -10.77 0.34
CA PRO A 455 14.14 -11.46 1.07
C PRO A 455 14.71 -12.60 0.22
N GLN A 456 16.03 -12.66 0.09
CA GLN A 456 16.69 -13.81 -0.51
C GLN A 456 16.99 -14.87 0.56
N GLU A 457 16.97 -16.13 0.17
CA GLU A 457 17.48 -17.19 1.04
C GLU A 457 18.96 -16.91 1.35
N PRO A 458 19.41 -17.05 2.63
CA PRO A 458 20.78 -16.84 2.99
C PRO A 458 21.66 -17.82 2.22
N GLN A 459 22.54 -17.32 1.37
CA GLN A 459 23.58 -18.14 0.77
C GLN A 459 24.60 -18.52 1.85
N LYS A 460 24.84 -19.80 2.01
CA LYS A 460 25.65 -20.37 3.10
C LYS A 460 27.13 -19.96 3.12
N ASP A 461 27.64 -19.22 2.14
CA ASP A 461 29.06 -18.87 1.97
C ASP A 461 29.32 -17.37 1.76
N VAL A 462 28.65 -16.47 2.50
CA VAL A 462 28.83 -15.05 2.27
C VAL A 462 29.89 -14.43 3.19
N ALA A 463 31.13 -14.53 2.76
CA ALA A 463 32.22 -13.65 3.24
C ALA A 463 32.41 -12.41 2.35
N GLN A 464 31.43 -11.99 1.55
CA GLN A 464 31.55 -10.85 0.65
C GLN A 464 30.69 -9.65 1.12
N PRO A 465 31.23 -8.42 1.06
CA PRO A 465 30.52 -7.20 1.46
C PRO A 465 29.43 -6.78 0.43
N SER A 466 29.10 -7.62 -0.51
CA SER A 466 28.07 -7.34 -1.53
C SER A 466 26.79 -8.12 -1.25
N VAL A 467 25.68 -7.41 -1.23
CA VAL A 467 24.35 -7.98 -1.09
C VAL A 467 23.65 -7.87 -2.44
N ASN A 468 23.29 -9.01 -3.02
CA ASN A 468 22.44 -9.06 -4.18
C ASN A 468 20.99 -8.89 -3.73
N ILE A 469 20.30 -7.94 -4.30
CA ILE A 469 18.92 -7.63 -3.94
C ILE A 469 18.00 -7.92 -5.12
N GLY A 470 16.83 -8.51 -4.84
CA GLY A 470 15.87 -8.94 -5.85
C GLY A 470 15.76 -10.45 -6.00
N PRO A 471 14.79 -10.98 -6.74
CA PRO A 471 14.60 -12.39 -6.93
C PRO A 471 15.82 -13.03 -7.64
N ALA A 472 16.07 -14.30 -7.37
CA ALA A 472 17.05 -15.07 -8.14
C ALA A 472 16.64 -15.01 -9.61
N PRO A 473 17.58 -14.78 -10.56
CA PRO A 473 17.28 -14.88 -11.97
C PRO A 473 16.77 -16.29 -12.27
N GLU A 474 15.76 -16.40 -13.12
CA GLU A 474 15.21 -17.69 -13.56
C GLU A 474 16.24 -18.50 -14.38
N ASP A 475 17.17 -17.81 -15.04
CA ASP A 475 18.33 -18.38 -15.74
C ASP A 475 19.63 -17.91 -15.07
N SER A 476 20.74 -18.64 -15.26
CA SER A 476 22.07 -18.46 -14.68
C SER A 476 22.76 -17.10 -14.89
N GLU A 477 22.03 -16.10 -15.33
CA GLU A 477 22.51 -14.74 -15.50
C GLU A 477 22.44 -13.99 -14.16
N GLU A 478 23.51 -13.98 -13.38
CA GLU A 478 23.75 -13.06 -12.25
C GLU A 478 23.58 -11.57 -12.63
N GLU A 479 23.18 -11.32 -13.86
CA GLU A 479 23.34 -10.07 -14.58
C GLU A 479 22.21 -9.06 -14.39
N SER A 480 21.05 -9.43 -13.85
CA SER A 480 19.87 -8.55 -13.76
C SER A 480 19.63 -7.90 -12.39
N ARG A 481 20.42 -8.25 -11.38
CA ARG A 481 20.20 -7.83 -9.99
C ARG A 481 20.86 -6.51 -9.67
N LEU A 482 20.15 -5.66 -8.93
CA LEU A 482 20.77 -4.52 -8.27
C LEU A 482 21.70 -5.01 -7.16
N LEU A 483 22.96 -4.55 -7.20
CA LEU A 483 23.94 -4.85 -6.18
C LEU A 483 24.04 -3.68 -5.21
N LEU A 484 23.83 -3.94 -3.91
CA LEU A 484 24.23 -3.05 -2.82
C LEU A 484 25.54 -3.55 -2.23
N ARG A 485 26.57 -2.68 -2.21
CA ARG A 485 27.88 -3.00 -1.62
C ARG A 485 28.11 -2.15 -0.38
N PHE A 486 28.41 -2.81 0.73
CA PHE A 486 28.75 -2.19 2.00
C PHE A 486 30.23 -2.41 2.33
N ALA A 487 30.80 -1.59 3.21
CA ALA A 487 32.15 -1.77 3.69
C ALA A 487 32.31 -3.04 4.55
N ALA A 488 31.29 -3.41 5.31
CA ALA A 488 31.23 -4.64 6.08
C ALA A 488 30.10 -5.56 5.57
N PRO A 489 30.26 -6.90 5.71
CA PRO A 489 29.22 -7.86 5.33
C PRO A 489 27.89 -7.57 6.02
N ARG A 490 26.79 -7.77 5.29
CA ARG A 490 25.41 -7.59 5.77
C ARG A 490 24.60 -8.84 5.54
N ASP A 491 23.63 -9.09 6.43
CA ASP A 491 22.60 -10.09 6.18
C ASP A 491 21.64 -9.60 5.09
N PRO A 492 21.50 -10.32 3.96
CA PRO A 492 20.59 -9.94 2.87
C PRO A 492 19.13 -9.76 3.32
N VAL A 493 18.68 -10.59 4.26
CA VAL A 493 17.32 -10.49 4.81
C VAL A 493 17.14 -9.19 5.58
N MET A 494 18.11 -8.82 6.39
CA MET A 494 18.10 -7.56 7.14
C MET A 494 18.09 -6.36 6.20
N VAL A 495 18.88 -6.38 5.11
CA VAL A 495 18.91 -5.29 4.13
C VAL A 495 17.59 -5.20 3.36
N ALA A 496 17.02 -6.33 2.93
CA ALA A 496 15.72 -6.35 2.26
C ALA A 496 14.62 -5.82 3.18
N ASP A 497 14.63 -6.20 4.44
CA ASP A 497 13.72 -5.70 5.47
C ASP A 497 13.91 -4.19 5.68
N TRP A 498 15.13 -3.72 5.78
CA TRP A 498 15.44 -2.30 5.92
C TRP A 498 14.96 -1.49 4.70
N VAL A 499 15.19 -1.97 3.46
CA VAL A 499 14.69 -1.32 2.23
C VAL A 499 13.16 -1.28 2.24
N SER A 500 12.53 -2.39 2.56
CA SER A 500 11.07 -2.45 2.66
C SER A 500 10.52 -1.40 3.64
N PHE A 501 11.14 -1.30 4.83
CA PHE A 501 10.69 -0.38 5.86
C PHE A 501 11.01 1.08 5.59
N ASN A 502 12.12 1.40 4.95
CA ASN A 502 12.58 2.77 4.80
C ASN A 502 12.33 3.36 3.41
N VAL A 503 12.06 2.54 2.40
CA VAL A 503 11.95 3.00 1.00
C VAL A 503 10.61 2.68 0.38
N ILE A 504 10.06 1.49 0.61
CA ILE A 504 8.85 1.05 -0.08
C ILE A 504 7.61 1.60 0.58
N ASP A 505 7.63 1.72 1.87
CA ASP A 505 6.49 2.11 2.63
C ASP A 505 6.61 3.54 3.19
N THR A 506 5.90 4.53 2.65
CA THR A 506 6.00 5.96 2.99
C THR A 506 5.17 6.43 4.19
N GLU A 507 4.21 5.65 4.66
CA GLU A 507 3.50 5.90 5.93
C GLU A 507 4.27 5.41 7.19
N LYS A 508 5.52 5.28 7.20
CA LYS A 508 6.43 4.20 7.57
C LYS A 508 7.25 4.36 8.81
N GLN A 509 7.52 5.56 9.24
CA GLN A 509 8.25 5.73 10.51
C GLN A 509 7.41 5.18 11.66
N ASP A 510 6.09 5.28 11.55
CA ASP A 510 5.19 4.77 12.56
C ASP A 510 4.98 3.26 12.44
N TRP A 511 4.87 2.72 11.21
CA TRP A 511 4.71 1.27 11.01
C TRP A 511 5.94 0.48 11.48
N ALA A 512 7.16 0.95 11.15
CA ALA A 512 8.40 0.31 11.58
C ALA A 512 8.57 0.35 13.12
N ARG A 513 8.22 1.48 13.74
CA ARG A 513 8.20 1.61 15.20
C ARG A 513 7.17 0.67 15.82
N GLY A 514 5.98 0.60 15.25
CA GLY A 514 4.92 -0.28 15.71
C GLY A 514 5.30 -1.75 15.57
N TRP A 515 5.90 -2.14 14.43
CA TRP A 515 6.37 -3.51 14.22
C TRP A 515 7.49 -3.89 15.22
N ALA A 516 8.49 -3.01 15.42
CA ALA A 516 9.55 -3.25 16.38
C ALA A 516 9.02 -3.32 17.82
N ALA A 517 8.07 -2.47 18.18
CA ALA A 517 7.39 -2.50 19.46
C ALA A 517 6.58 -3.79 19.64
N LEU A 518 5.86 -4.24 18.61
CA LEU A 518 5.12 -5.49 18.63
C LEU A 518 6.07 -6.70 18.74
N LYS A 519 7.19 -6.70 18.02
CA LYS A 519 8.20 -7.77 18.12
C LYS A 519 8.73 -7.87 19.54
N LYS A 520 9.12 -6.76 20.15
CA LYS A 520 9.59 -6.73 21.53
C LYS A 520 8.52 -7.19 22.52
N PHE A 521 7.27 -6.79 22.29
CA PHE A 521 6.13 -7.24 23.09
C PHE A 521 5.94 -8.76 22.97
N THR A 522 5.97 -9.30 21.74
CA THR A 522 5.79 -10.74 21.49
C THR A 522 6.92 -11.59 22.05
N GLU A 523 8.17 -11.11 22.01
CA GLU A 523 9.31 -11.79 22.62
C GLU A 523 9.18 -11.91 24.15
N ARG A 524 8.52 -10.94 24.79
CA ARG A 524 8.27 -10.94 26.23
C ARG A 524 7.02 -11.70 26.64
N GLU A 525 5.89 -11.44 25.96
CA GLU A 525 4.57 -11.94 26.33
C GLU A 525 4.20 -13.26 25.63
N LEU A 526 5.00 -13.70 24.66
CA LEU A 526 4.79 -14.90 23.83
C LEU A 526 3.49 -14.88 22.99
N HIS A 527 2.90 -13.70 22.79
CA HIS A 527 1.75 -13.49 21.93
C HIS A 527 1.67 -12.05 21.41
N ALA A 528 0.96 -11.80 20.30
CA ALA A 528 0.79 -10.47 19.69
C ALA A 528 -0.49 -9.72 20.13
N ARG A 529 -1.11 -10.09 21.26
CA ARG A 529 -2.39 -9.55 21.76
C ARG A 529 -2.18 -8.35 22.67
N ALA A 530 -1.58 -7.27 22.12
CA ALA A 530 -1.43 -6.03 22.89
C ALA A 530 -2.81 -5.40 23.18
N PRO A 531 -3.17 -5.14 24.46
CA PRO A 531 -4.40 -4.44 24.82
C PRO A 531 -4.40 -3.03 24.20
N TYR A 532 -5.61 -2.50 23.88
CA TYR A 532 -5.74 -1.20 23.21
C TYR A 532 -5.01 -0.05 23.91
N GLY A 533 -5.00 -0.02 25.23
CA GLY A 533 -4.29 0.98 26.05
C GLY A 533 -2.81 0.69 26.31
N HIS A 534 -2.27 -0.41 25.78
CA HIS A 534 -0.88 -0.80 26.04
C HIS A 534 0.11 0.13 25.34
N LYS A 535 1.15 0.51 26.07
CA LYS A 535 2.30 1.27 25.56
C LYS A 535 3.58 0.44 25.73
N GLU A 536 4.33 0.26 24.68
CA GLU A 536 5.68 -0.31 24.72
C GLU A 536 6.67 0.86 24.80
N GLY A 537 7.21 1.10 26.02
CA GLY A 537 7.90 2.35 26.31
C GLY A 537 6.98 3.56 26.13
N ALA A 538 7.36 4.51 25.28
CA ALA A 538 6.53 5.68 24.94
C ALA A 538 5.57 5.42 23.76
N TYR A 539 5.68 4.28 23.06
CA TYR A 539 4.95 3.99 21.84
C TYR A 539 3.56 3.40 22.14
N PRO A 540 2.45 3.93 21.58
CA PRO A 540 1.10 3.46 21.82
C PRO A 540 0.78 2.18 21.03
N LEU A 541 1.43 1.06 21.38
CA LEU A 541 1.39 -0.19 20.67
C LEU A 541 -0.04 -0.74 20.48
N GLY A 542 -0.88 -0.68 21.52
CA GLY A 542 -2.24 -1.22 21.44
C GLY A 542 -3.12 -0.51 20.41
N GLN A 543 -2.99 0.81 20.29
CA GLN A 543 -3.68 1.60 19.27
C GLN A 543 -3.19 1.25 17.88
N TRP A 544 -1.88 1.18 17.69
CA TRP A 544 -1.28 0.79 16.43
C TRP A 544 -1.71 -0.61 15.97
N VAL A 545 -1.73 -1.60 16.87
CA VAL A 545 -2.23 -2.96 16.57
C VAL A 545 -3.70 -2.92 16.13
N ALA A 546 -4.53 -2.09 16.77
CA ALA A 546 -5.93 -1.93 16.37
C ALA A 546 -6.08 -1.28 14.98
N GLU A 547 -5.19 -0.33 14.62
CA GLU A 547 -5.15 0.28 13.30
C GLU A 547 -4.72 -0.72 12.22
N GLN A 548 -3.71 -1.57 12.52
CA GLN A 548 -3.30 -2.61 11.58
C GLN A 548 -4.44 -3.60 11.31
N ARG A 549 -5.22 -3.99 12.33
CA ARG A 549 -6.41 -4.84 12.15
C ARG A 549 -7.46 -4.19 11.27
N ARG A 550 -7.73 -2.89 11.46
CA ARG A 550 -8.67 -2.14 10.61
C ARG A 550 -8.19 -2.06 9.16
N ALA A 551 -6.91 -1.75 8.94
CA ALA A 551 -6.33 -1.68 7.61
C ALA A 551 -6.37 -3.03 6.88
N TYR A 552 -6.14 -4.13 7.60
CA TYR A 552 -6.25 -5.48 7.05
C TYR A 552 -7.69 -5.82 6.65
N GLY A 553 -8.65 -5.59 7.54
CA GLY A 553 -10.07 -5.82 7.27
C GLY A 553 -10.64 -4.96 6.13
N ALA A 554 -10.08 -3.76 5.93
CA ALA A 554 -10.43 -2.87 4.82
C ALA A 554 -9.72 -3.22 3.48
N GLY A 555 -8.86 -4.26 3.45
CA GLY A 555 -8.07 -4.61 2.26
C GLY A 555 -6.99 -3.59 1.88
N GLN A 556 -6.64 -2.69 2.80
CA GLN A 556 -5.65 -1.62 2.57
C GLN A 556 -4.22 -2.01 2.93
N MET A 557 -4.04 -3.21 3.49
CA MET A 557 -2.72 -3.70 3.90
C MET A 557 -2.06 -4.52 2.79
N THR A 558 -0.76 -4.25 2.54
CA THR A 558 0.02 -5.06 1.59
C THR A 558 0.22 -6.48 2.11
N GLY A 559 0.23 -7.49 1.21
CA GLY A 559 0.44 -8.89 1.58
C GLY A 559 1.77 -9.16 2.29
N LEU A 560 2.79 -8.31 2.07
CA LEU A 560 4.07 -8.40 2.77
C LEU A 560 3.95 -7.98 4.24
N ARG A 561 3.24 -6.89 4.53
CA ARG A 561 2.96 -6.44 5.91
C ARG A 561 2.14 -7.48 6.67
N ALA A 562 1.10 -8.01 6.03
CA ALA A 562 0.26 -9.05 6.63
C ALA A 562 1.09 -10.25 7.06
N ARG A 563 1.88 -10.84 6.14
CA ARG A 563 2.75 -11.99 6.44
C ARG A 563 3.77 -11.72 7.55
N ARG A 564 4.31 -10.49 7.66
CA ARG A 564 5.25 -10.13 8.72
C ARG A 564 4.61 -10.04 10.09
N LEU A 565 3.38 -9.52 10.14
CA LEU A 565 2.61 -9.47 11.37
C LEU A 565 2.12 -10.88 11.79
N GLU A 566 1.75 -11.70 10.82
CA GLU A 566 1.40 -13.12 11.04
C GLU A 566 2.57 -13.92 11.62
N LYS A 567 3.81 -13.68 11.15
CA LYS A 567 5.02 -14.30 11.73
C LYS A 567 5.25 -13.91 13.19
N LEU A 568 4.75 -12.76 13.64
CA LEU A 568 4.76 -12.35 15.04
C LEU A 568 3.53 -12.88 15.82
N GLY A 569 2.69 -13.71 15.21
CA GLY A 569 1.47 -14.21 15.84
C GLY A 569 0.32 -13.19 15.87
N MET A 570 0.31 -12.24 14.92
CA MET A 570 -0.77 -11.25 14.82
C MET A 570 -2.08 -11.93 14.49
N VAL A 571 -3.08 -11.66 15.31
CA VAL A 571 -4.47 -12.09 15.10
C VAL A 571 -5.26 -10.94 14.51
N TRP A 572 -5.84 -11.16 13.33
CA TRP A 572 -6.55 -10.13 12.60
C TRP A 572 -7.93 -9.85 13.14
N SER A 573 -8.66 -10.92 13.48
CA SER A 573 -9.98 -10.83 14.06
C SER A 573 -10.00 -11.48 15.44
N LEU A 574 -10.11 -10.67 16.48
CA LEU A 574 -10.29 -11.16 17.85
C LEU A 574 -11.62 -11.89 18.04
N ALA A 575 -12.62 -11.55 17.21
CA ALA A 575 -13.92 -12.22 17.22
C ALA A 575 -13.79 -13.65 16.69
N ASP A 576 -13.08 -13.81 15.54
CA ASP A 576 -12.85 -15.13 14.95
C ASP A 576 -11.98 -16.01 15.85
N GLU A 577 -10.92 -15.43 16.44
CA GLU A 577 -10.09 -16.16 17.40
C GLU A 577 -10.93 -16.66 18.59
N ARG A 578 -11.72 -15.78 19.20
CA ARG A 578 -12.61 -16.17 20.31
C ARG A 578 -13.66 -17.20 19.88
N PHE A 579 -14.15 -17.06 18.65
CA PHE A 579 -15.05 -18.05 18.08
C PHE A 579 -14.36 -19.41 17.96
N GLN A 580 -13.16 -19.48 17.40
CA GLN A 580 -12.40 -20.72 17.27
C GLN A 580 -12.09 -21.37 18.63
N GLU A 581 -11.66 -20.58 19.60
CA GLU A 581 -11.42 -21.07 20.96
C GLU A 581 -12.69 -21.65 21.62
N ASN A 582 -13.84 -20.99 21.42
CA ASN A 582 -15.11 -21.50 21.91
C ASN A 582 -15.63 -22.70 21.09
N LEU A 583 -15.32 -22.74 19.78
CA LEU A 583 -15.65 -23.87 18.93
C LEU A 583 -14.89 -25.13 19.35
N GLU A 584 -13.59 -25.00 19.68
CA GLU A 584 -12.84 -26.14 20.25
C GLU A 584 -13.43 -26.63 21.57
N ALA A 585 -13.81 -25.73 22.46
CA ALA A 585 -14.51 -26.10 23.68
C ALA A 585 -15.89 -26.76 23.38
N ALA A 586 -16.59 -26.30 22.35
CA ALA A 586 -17.85 -26.90 21.91
C ALA A 586 -17.66 -28.29 21.31
N LYS A 587 -16.56 -28.52 20.58
CA LYS A 587 -16.22 -29.88 20.09
C LYS A 587 -15.99 -30.85 21.23
N VAL A 588 -15.19 -30.45 22.24
CA VAL A 588 -14.99 -31.27 23.45
C VAL A 588 -16.31 -31.54 24.17
N TYR A 589 -17.20 -30.56 24.26
CA TYR A 589 -18.52 -30.76 24.81
C TYR A 589 -19.36 -31.74 23.99
N TYR A 590 -19.31 -31.64 22.65
CA TYR A 590 -20.03 -32.55 21.75
C TYR A 590 -19.53 -34.00 21.87
N GLU A 591 -18.21 -34.18 21.97
CA GLU A 591 -17.62 -35.53 22.19
C GLU A 591 -18.14 -36.19 23.47
N GLN A 592 -18.45 -35.41 24.50
CA GLN A 592 -18.96 -35.90 25.78
C GLN A 592 -20.48 -36.11 25.81
N HIS A 593 -21.23 -35.29 25.03
CA HIS A 593 -22.70 -35.21 25.17
C HIS A 593 -23.48 -35.45 23.88
N TRP A 594 -22.81 -35.69 22.79
CA TRP A 594 -23.37 -35.97 21.46
C TRP A 594 -24.33 -34.88 20.95
N SER A 595 -24.31 -33.67 21.53
CA SER A 595 -25.12 -32.55 21.07
C SER A 595 -24.53 -31.23 21.54
N LEU A 596 -24.57 -30.21 20.64
CA LEU A 596 -24.27 -28.83 21.00
C LEU A 596 -25.46 -28.11 21.67
N CYS A 597 -26.62 -28.73 21.85
CA CYS A 597 -27.76 -28.15 22.59
C CYS A 597 -27.52 -28.05 24.11
N ALA A 598 -26.33 -27.56 24.49
CA ALA A 598 -25.87 -27.46 25.86
C ALA A 598 -26.80 -26.61 26.77
N PRO A 599 -26.98 -26.97 28.04
CA PRO A 599 -27.63 -26.10 29.01
C PRO A 599 -26.76 -24.82 29.22
N ARG A 600 -27.37 -23.70 29.56
CA ARG A 600 -26.66 -22.42 29.72
C ARG A 600 -25.47 -22.45 30.69
N SER A 601 -25.57 -23.32 31.71
CA SER A 601 -24.51 -23.51 32.71
C SER A 601 -23.36 -24.43 32.25
N ALA A 602 -23.45 -25.00 31.05
CA ALA A 602 -22.43 -25.92 30.57
C ALA A 602 -21.08 -25.22 30.35
N VAL A 603 -20.03 -25.87 30.84
CA VAL A 603 -18.62 -25.39 30.73
C VAL A 603 -17.79 -26.52 30.12
N ALA A 604 -16.90 -26.18 29.18
CA ALA A 604 -15.90 -27.09 28.65
C ALA A 604 -14.61 -26.28 28.43
N LEU A 605 -13.46 -26.89 28.70
CA LEU A 605 -12.13 -26.19 28.64
C LEU A 605 -12.15 -24.82 29.36
N ASP A 606 -12.75 -24.75 30.53
CA ASP A 606 -12.93 -23.54 31.35
C ASP A 606 -13.72 -22.42 30.65
N ARG A 607 -14.48 -22.75 29.60
CA ARG A 607 -15.27 -21.77 28.84
C ARG A 607 -16.78 -22.04 29.02
N PRO A 608 -17.62 -20.99 29.13
CA PRO A 608 -19.05 -21.09 29.27
C PRO A 608 -19.74 -21.42 27.93
N VAL A 609 -19.50 -22.63 27.42
CA VAL A 609 -19.97 -23.11 26.11
C VAL A 609 -21.50 -23.01 25.99
N GLY A 610 -22.23 -23.36 27.05
CA GLY A 610 -23.69 -23.32 27.01
C GLY A 610 -24.26 -21.92 26.83
N GLN A 611 -23.72 -20.93 27.54
CA GLN A 611 -24.11 -19.53 27.38
C GLN A 611 -23.73 -18.98 25.99
N TRP A 612 -22.53 -19.32 25.50
CA TRP A 612 -22.04 -18.92 24.19
C TRP A 612 -22.94 -19.46 23.07
N LEU A 613 -23.20 -20.76 23.03
CA LEU A 613 -24.10 -21.39 22.07
C LEU A 613 -25.53 -20.83 22.13
N SER A 614 -26.04 -20.56 23.36
CA SER A 614 -27.35 -19.94 23.54
C SER A 614 -27.41 -18.51 22.94
N ASN A 615 -26.32 -17.76 22.97
CA ASN A 615 -26.26 -16.43 22.34
C ASN A 615 -26.25 -16.53 20.82
N LEU A 616 -25.52 -17.48 20.25
CA LEU A 616 -25.42 -17.68 18.79
C LEU A 616 -26.75 -18.19 18.18
N ARG A 617 -27.64 -18.85 18.98
CA ARG A 617 -28.97 -19.27 18.53
C ARG A 617 -30.00 -18.15 18.43
N ARG A 618 -29.66 -16.93 18.85
CA ARG A 618 -30.57 -15.80 18.70
C ARG A 618 -30.77 -15.45 17.23
N PRO A 619 -31.97 -15.08 16.79
CA PRO A 619 -32.19 -14.61 15.43
C PRO A 619 -31.24 -13.47 15.07
N GLY A 620 -30.60 -13.55 13.92
CA GLY A 620 -29.65 -12.54 13.44
C GLY A 620 -28.23 -12.64 13.99
N ALA A 621 -27.93 -13.50 14.96
CA ALA A 621 -26.63 -13.55 15.62
C ALA A 621 -25.48 -14.02 14.70
N LEU A 622 -25.77 -14.70 13.60
CA LEU A 622 -24.82 -15.26 12.65
C LEU A 622 -25.04 -14.78 11.21
N ASP A 623 -25.88 -13.76 11.00
CA ASP A 623 -26.20 -13.27 9.65
C ASP A 623 -24.94 -12.70 8.96
N ASP A 624 -24.05 -12.05 9.72
CA ASP A 624 -22.78 -11.51 9.23
C ASP A 624 -21.63 -12.54 9.23
N HIS A 625 -21.87 -13.76 9.74
CA HIS A 625 -20.84 -14.80 9.92
C HIS A 625 -21.31 -16.17 9.42
N PRO A 626 -21.58 -16.33 8.12
CA PRO A 626 -22.03 -17.63 7.56
C PRO A 626 -21.01 -18.75 7.76
N GLU A 627 -19.70 -18.43 7.80
CA GLU A 627 -18.61 -19.36 8.08
C GLU A 627 -18.67 -19.94 9.50
N TRP A 628 -19.07 -19.14 10.49
CA TRP A 628 -19.25 -19.60 11.87
C TRP A 628 -20.43 -20.57 11.99
N LYS A 629 -21.53 -20.27 11.28
CA LYS A 629 -22.69 -21.15 11.20
C LYS A 629 -22.31 -22.50 10.58
N ALA A 630 -21.60 -22.48 9.46
CA ALA A 630 -21.13 -23.70 8.79
C ALA A 630 -20.18 -24.52 9.68
N ALA A 631 -19.31 -23.86 10.46
CA ALA A 631 -18.39 -24.52 11.38
C ALA A 631 -19.15 -25.23 12.54
N LEU A 632 -20.24 -24.64 13.05
CA LEU A 632 -21.08 -25.25 14.07
C LEU A 632 -21.91 -26.40 13.50
N GLU A 633 -22.47 -26.24 12.30
CA GLU A 633 -23.21 -27.29 11.57
C GLU A 633 -22.33 -28.52 11.24
N ALA A 634 -21.01 -28.27 10.99
CA ALA A 634 -20.04 -29.34 10.76
C ALA A 634 -19.77 -30.19 12.04
N VAL A 635 -19.92 -29.58 13.23
CA VAL A 635 -19.77 -30.31 14.51
C VAL A 635 -21.07 -31.04 14.88
N ASP A 636 -22.19 -30.34 14.77
CA ASP A 636 -23.52 -30.88 15.08
C ASP A 636 -24.54 -30.28 14.12
N GLU A 637 -25.10 -31.11 13.22
CA GLU A 637 -26.13 -30.65 12.27
C GLU A 637 -27.34 -30.06 12.99
N ASP A 638 -27.61 -30.55 14.23
CA ASP A 638 -28.71 -30.16 15.09
C ASP A 638 -28.33 -29.16 16.19
N TRP A 639 -27.22 -28.40 15.99
CA TRP A 639 -26.77 -27.43 17.00
C TRP A 639 -27.82 -26.33 17.30
N ASN A 640 -28.68 -26.00 16.33
CA ASN A 640 -29.76 -25.01 16.46
C ASN A 640 -31.08 -25.54 15.88
N PRO A 641 -31.71 -26.54 16.53
CA PRO A 641 -32.91 -27.18 15.99
C PRO A 641 -34.14 -26.27 16.07
N SER A 642 -35.12 -26.47 15.20
CA SER A 642 -36.41 -25.76 15.20
C SER A 642 -37.33 -26.16 16.33
N TRP A 643 -36.95 -27.14 17.13
CA TRP A 643 -37.65 -27.63 18.33
C TRP A 643 -36.86 -27.31 19.60
N PRO A 644 -37.45 -27.53 20.82
CA PRO A 644 -36.78 -27.20 22.07
C PRO A 644 -35.42 -27.90 22.23
N ALA A 645 -34.38 -27.16 22.58
CA ALA A 645 -33.03 -27.69 22.81
C ALA A 645 -33.00 -28.79 23.91
N GLU A 646 -33.96 -28.74 24.85
CA GLU A 646 -34.13 -29.81 25.86
C GLU A 646 -34.52 -31.14 25.24
N TRP A 647 -35.41 -31.13 24.25
CA TRP A 647 -35.78 -32.33 23.49
C TRP A 647 -34.57 -32.91 22.76
N GLN A 648 -33.77 -32.04 22.14
CA GLN A 648 -32.57 -32.46 21.42
C GLN A 648 -31.51 -33.10 22.35
N ARG A 649 -31.35 -32.55 23.57
CA ARG A 649 -30.47 -33.20 24.58
C ARG A 649 -30.88 -34.61 24.94
N HIS A 650 -32.19 -34.82 25.16
CA HIS A 650 -32.71 -36.17 25.45
C HIS A 650 -32.55 -37.12 24.28
N TYR A 651 -32.77 -36.60 23.05
CA TYR A 651 -32.52 -37.36 21.82
C TYR A 651 -31.06 -37.75 21.68
N ALA A 652 -30.13 -36.83 21.90
CA ALA A 652 -28.69 -37.09 21.84
C ALA A 652 -28.26 -38.14 22.88
N ALA A 653 -28.74 -38.03 24.12
CA ALA A 653 -28.50 -39.01 25.18
C ALA A 653 -29.08 -40.38 24.84
N LEU A 654 -30.25 -40.44 24.18
CA LEU A 654 -30.80 -41.67 23.65
C LEU A 654 -29.95 -42.27 22.53
N ARG A 655 -29.47 -41.42 21.59
CA ARG A 655 -28.61 -41.84 20.51
C ARG A 655 -27.28 -42.44 21.01
N GLU A 656 -26.68 -41.81 22.03
CA GLU A 656 -25.50 -42.32 22.73
C GLU A 656 -25.76 -43.69 23.31
N LEU A 657 -26.85 -43.86 24.07
CA LEU A 657 -27.22 -45.14 24.69
C LEU A 657 -27.46 -46.27 23.68
N VAL A 658 -28.12 -45.94 22.54
CA VAL A 658 -28.40 -46.91 21.48
C VAL A 658 -27.13 -47.29 20.71
N ALA A 659 -26.18 -46.37 20.59
CA ALA A 659 -24.89 -46.62 19.94
C ALA A 659 -24.00 -47.56 20.75
N ASP A 660 -23.99 -47.41 22.09
CA ASP A 660 -23.20 -48.26 23.00
C ASP A 660 -23.68 -49.71 23.09
N GLU A 661 -24.99 -49.99 22.83
CA GLU A 661 -25.59 -51.30 22.99
C GLU A 661 -25.95 -52.01 21.65
N GLU A 662 -25.23 -51.72 20.57
CA GLU A 662 -25.43 -52.37 19.24
C GLU A 662 -26.88 -52.37 18.74
N GLY A 663 -27.69 -51.37 19.14
CA GLY A 663 -29.02 -51.13 18.58
C GLY A 663 -30.18 -51.97 19.17
N GLN A 664 -29.99 -52.75 20.24
CA GLN A 664 -31.02 -53.60 20.85
C GLN A 664 -31.45 -53.24 22.29
N ALA A 665 -31.06 -52.10 22.80
CA ALA A 665 -31.44 -51.74 24.18
C ALA A 665 -32.92 -51.43 24.32
N GLU A 666 -33.61 -52.20 25.18
CA GLU A 666 -34.94 -51.86 25.68
C GLU A 666 -34.79 -50.74 26.76
N VAL A 667 -34.84 -49.49 26.32
CA VAL A 667 -34.68 -48.34 27.20
C VAL A 667 -35.89 -48.14 28.08
N LEU A 668 -35.82 -48.66 29.32
CA LEU A 668 -36.90 -48.59 30.32
C LEU A 668 -36.83 -47.29 31.14
N PRO A 669 -37.97 -46.80 31.69
CA PRO A 669 -37.99 -45.71 32.66
C PRO A 669 -37.01 -45.97 33.82
N GLY A 670 -36.15 -44.96 34.13
CA GLY A 670 -35.08 -45.07 35.12
C GLY A 670 -33.70 -45.19 34.55
N PHE A 671 -33.54 -45.42 33.21
CA PHE A 671 -32.25 -45.30 32.57
C PHE A 671 -31.85 -43.81 32.43
N THR A 672 -30.75 -43.48 33.05
CA THR A 672 -30.24 -42.07 33.07
C THR A 672 -28.94 -41.94 32.34
N VAL A 673 -28.86 -40.96 31.44
CA VAL A 673 -27.63 -40.51 30.74
C VAL A 673 -27.44 -39.03 31.05
N HIS A 674 -26.22 -38.64 31.43
CA HIS A 674 -25.93 -37.26 31.86
C HIS A 674 -26.92 -36.64 32.83
N GLY A 675 -27.46 -37.45 33.76
CA GLY A 675 -28.44 -37.03 34.76
C GLY A 675 -29.88 -36.85 34.24
N MET A 676 -30.17 -37.24 32.99
CA MET A 676 -31.50 -37.19 32.37
C MET A 676 -32.09 -38.58 32.31
N ASP A 677 -33.35 -38.79 32.81
CA ASP A 677 -34.09 -40.03 32.68
C ASP A 677 -34.60 -40.20 31.24
N VAL A 678 -33.73 -40.79 30.40
CA VAL A 678 -33.97 -40.99 28.96
C VAL A 678 -35.10 -41.98 28.72
N GLY A 679 -35.21 -43.01 29.58
CA GLY A 679 -36.25 -44.00 29.46
C GLY A 679 -37.67 -43.45 29.74
N LYS A 680 -37.84 -42.64 30.78
CA LYS A 680 -39.11 -41.94 31.05
C LYS A 680 -39.49 -40.97 29.97
N TRP A 681 -38.46 -40.25 29.44
CA TRP A 681 -38.64 -39.31 28.34
C TRP A 681 -39.07 -40.05 27.07
N LEU A 682 -38.41 -41.17 26.70
CA LEU A 682 -38.74 -42.00 25.55
C LEU A 682 -40.18 -42.59 25.68
N ALA A 683 -40.54 -43.15 26.81
CA ALA A 683 -41.87 -43.65 27.05
C ALA A 683 -42.97 -42.60 26.82
N ARG A 684 -42.69 -41.35 27.20
CA ARG A 684 -43.56 -40.18 26.92
C ARG A 684 -43.63 -39.86 25.42
N GLN A 685 -42.49 -39.90 24.67
CA GLN A 685 -42.49 -39.61 23.24
C GLN A 685 -43.32 -40.66 22.47
N ARG A 686 -43.31 -41.91 22.90
CA ARG A 686 -44.05 -42.99 22.28
C ARG A 686 -45.57 -42.98 22.53
N THR A 687 -46.10 -42.12 23.42
CA THR A 687 -47.54 -41.94 23.58
C THR A 687 -48.14 -41.35 22.28
N PRO A 688 -49.28 -41.92 21.77
CA PRO A 688 -49.88 -41.50 20.51
C PRO A 688 -50.08 -39.97 20.38
N LYS A 689 -50.65 -39.38 21.40
CA LYS A 689 -50.90 -37.94 21.47
C LYS A 689 -49.61 -37.09 21.37
N VAL A 690 -48.50 -37.52 21.98
CA VAL A 690 -47.22 -36.82 21.94
C VAL A 690 -46.56 -37.03 20.60
N TRP A 691 -46.60 -38.24 20.07
CA TRP A 691 -46.04 -38.59 18.75
C TRP A 691 -46.67 -37.77 17.62
N GLU A 692 -48.00 -37.65 17.62
CA GLU A 692 -48.71 -36.83 16.62
C GLU A 692 -48.35 -35.35 16.70
N ALA A 693 -48.02 -34.87 17.90
CA ALA A 693 -47.64 -33.49 18.14
C ALA A 693 -46.15 -33.18 17.86
N LEU A 694 -45.31 -34.19 17.61
CA LEU A 694 -43.92 -33.99 17.28
C LEU A 694 -43.77 -33.30 15.90
N ALA A 695 -42.81 -32.43 15.79
CA ALA A 695 -42.39 -31.84 14.50
C ALA A 695 -41.85 -32.95 13.56
N ALA A 696 -41.98 -32.77 12.26
CA ALA A 696 -41.52 -33.78 11.29
C ALA A 696 -40.04 -34.18 11.52
N GLY A 697 -39.15 -33.20 11.77
CA GLY A 697 -37.74 -33.49 12.06
C GLY A 697 -37.49 -34.23 13.38
N GLN A 698 -38.34 -34.07 14.39
CA GLN A 698 -38.26 -34.85 15.64
C GLN A 698 -38.66 -36.32 15.42
N ARG A 699 -39.73 -36.55 14.64
CA ARG A 699 -40.17 -37.89 14.28
C ARG A 699 -39.11 -38.62 13.46
N GLU A 700 -38.61 -38.00 12.43
CA GLU A 700 -37.53 -38.51 11.59
C GLU A 700 -36.30 -38.95 12.40
N ARG A 701 -35.92 -38.18 13.40
CA ARG A 701 -34.77 -38.51 14.27
C ARG A 701 -35.04 -39.73 15.15
N LEU A 702 -36.24 -39.85 15.72
CA LEU A 702 -36.65 -41.05 16.50
C LEU A 702 -36.73 -42.27 15.59
N GLU A 703 -37.30 -42.13 14.39
CA GLU A 703 -37.41 -43.22 13.39
C GLU A 703 -36.03 -43.70 12.91
N ARG A 704 -35.05 -42.81 12.77
CA ARG A 704 -33.65 -43.20 12.49
C ARG A 704 -33.05 -44.13 13.57
N LEU A 705 -33.52 -44.02 14.82
CA LEU A 705 -33.12 -44.90 15.91
C LEU A 705 -34.01 -46.15 16.02
N GLY A 706 -34.87 -46.42 15.04
CA GLY A 706 -35.80 -47.55 15.05
C GLY A 706 -36.99 -47.42 16.02
N ILE A 707 -37.23 -46.20 16.51
CA ILE A 707 -38.29 -45.92 17.48
C ILE A 707 -39.55 -45.50 16.73
N THR A 708 -40.60 -46.32 16.86
CA THR A 708 -41.93 -46.06 16.30
C THR A 708 -42.95 -45.98 17.41
N PRO A 709 -44.12 -45.33 17.23
CA PRO A 709 -45.21 -45.39 18.18
C PRO A 709 -45.71 -46.83 18.33
N PRO A 710 -46.24 -47.27 19.51
CA PRO A 710 -46.87 -48.55 19.67
C PRO A 710 -48.03 -48.65 18.69
N ALA A 711 -48.23 -49.84 18.12
CA ALA A 711 -49.40 -50.11 17.31
C ALA A 711 -50.69 -49.79 18.12
N PRO A 712 -51.69 -49.15 17.48
CA PRO A 712 -52.93 -48.87 18.18
C PRO A 712 -53.52 -50.17 18.75
N GLU A 713 -53.71 -50.23 20.08
CA GLU A 713 -54.46 -51.31 20.72
C GLU A 713 -55.89 -51.34 20.15
N PRO A 714 -56.45 -52.50 19.89
CA PRO A 714 -57.83 -52.59 19.43
C PRO A 714 -58.77 -51.99 20.50
N GLU A 715 -59.62 -51.04 20.09
CA GLU A 715 -60.59 -50.38 20.94
C GLU A 715 -61.52 -51.43 21.66
N GLU A 716 -61.43 -51.57 23.01
CA GLU A 716 -62.49 -52.10 23.79
C GLU A 716 -63.65 -51.08 23.85
N PRO A 717 -64.91 -51.56 23.80
CA PRO A 717 -66.05 -50.62 23.76
C PRO A 717 -66.17 -49.79 25.03
N ALA A 718 -66.32 -48.54 24.86
CA ALA A 718 -66.37 -47.49 25.87
C ALA A 718 -67.50 -47.68 26.86
N LYS A 719 -67.20 -47.76 28.17
CA LYS A 719 -68.12 -47.48 29.24
C LYS A 719 -68.38 -45.95 29.31
N PRO A 720 -69.61 -45.49 29.57
CA PRO A 720 -69.95 -44.10 29.59
C PRO A 720 -69.18 -43.38 30.69
N SER A 721 -68.30 -42.44 30.31
CA SER A 721 -67.56 -41.56 31.19
C SER A 721 -68.44 -40.36 31.56
N THR A 722 -68.84 -40.30 32.80
CA THR A 722 -69.24 -38.99 33.40
C THR A 722 -68.01 -38.07 33.44
N ALA A 723 -68.07 -36.95 32.71
CA ALA A 723 -67.03 -35.98 32.68
C ALA A 723 -66.69 -35.49 34.11
N PRO A 724 -65.40 -35.39 34.47
CA PRO A 724 -65.04 -34.89 35.82
C PRO A 724 -65.40 -33.40 35.93
N VAL A 725 -66.16 -33.05 36.95
CA VAL A 725 -66.51 -31.68 37.30
C VAL A 725 -65.26 -30.86 37.37
N SER A 726 -65.16 -29.72 36.61
CA SER A 726 -63.94 -28.89 36.51
C SER A 726 -63.61 -28.32 37.91
N ALA A 727 -62.34 -28.08 38.16
CA ALA A 727 -61.82 -27.43 39.38
C ALA A 727 -62.46 -26.06 39.62
N PHE A 728 -62.94 -25.38 38.58
CA PHE A 728 -63.67 -24.13 38.69
C PHE A 728 -65.09 -24.34 39.17
N GLU A 729 -65.79 -25.34 38.68
CA GLU A 729 -67.14 -25.68 39.09
C GLU A 729 -67.19 -26.19 40.57
N LYS A 730 -66.15 -26.91 40.99
CA LYS A 730 -66.00 -27.28 42.41
C LYS A 730 -65.74 -26.02 43.28
N GLY A 731 -64.98 -25.03 42.79
CA GLY A 731 -64.79 -23.75 43.48
C GLY A 731 -66.10 -22.93 43.61
N VAL A 732 -66.93 -22.92 42.55
CA VAL A 732 -68.27 -22.26 42.57
C VAL A 732 -69.23 -22.97 43.52
N ALA A 733 -69.25 -24.30 43.50
CA ALA A 733 -70.10 -25.11 44.47
C ALA A 733 -69.64 -24.85 45.89
N ALA A 734 -68.39 -24.85 46.21
CA ALA A 734 -67.86 -24.55 47.52
C ALA A 734 -68.26 -23.13 48.00
N LEU A 735 -68.25 -22.14 47.07
CA LEU A 735 -68.66 -20.76 47.37
C LEU A 735 -70.17 -20.65 47.62
N ALA A 736 -70.99 -21.44 46.88
CA ALA A 736 -72.42 -21.54 47.09
C ALA A 736 -72.74 -22.14 48.49
N GLN A 737 -72.05 -23.20 48.84
CA GLN A 737 -72.19 -23.85 50.14
C GLN A 737 -71.79 -22.93 51.29
N TYR A 738 -70.70 -22.20 51.16
CA TYR A 738 -70.26 -21.24 52.16
C TYR A 738 -71.30 -20.13 52.33
N LYS A 739 -71.78 -19.53 51.18
CA LYS A 739 -72.84 -18.51 51.24
C LYS A 739 -74.11 -19.00 51.92
N ALA A 740 -74.52 -20.24 51.65
CA ALA A 740 -75.70 -20.80 52.27
C ALA A 740 -75.54 -20.95 53.80
N ARG A 741 -74.32 -21.23 54.26
CA ARG A 741 -74.08 -21.44 55.71
C ARG A 741 -73.83 -20.10 56.42
N GLU A 742 -73.00 -19.17 55.83
CA GLU A 742 -72.56 -17.95 56.50
C GLU A 742 -73.47 -16.75 56.20
N GLY A 743 -74.29 -16.84 55.16
CA GLY A 743 -75.18 -15.73 54.77
C GLY A 743 -74.44 -14.55 53.97
N HIS A 744 -73.16 -14.69 53.77
CA HIS A 744 -72.37 -13.69 53.11
C HIS A 744 -71.20 -14.32 52.26
N LEU A 745 -70.52 -13.54 51.42
CA LEU A 745 -69.39 -13.97 50.55
C LEU A 745 -68.07 -13.36 50.96
N THR A 746 -67.90 -12.85 52.17
CA THR A 746 -66.65 -12.37 52.72
C THR A 746 -65.85 -13.58 53.25
N VAL A 747 -65.04 -14.19 52.38
CA VAL A 747 -64.29 -15.39 52.75
C VAL A 747 -62.90 -15.02 53.20
N PRO A 748 -62.45 -15.43 54.41
CA PRO A 748 -61.09 -15.22 54.85
C PRO A 748 -60.11 -15.96 53.92
N ARG A 749 -58.90 -15.37 53.65
CA ARG A 749 -57.95 -15.90 52.68
C ARG A 749 -57.46 -17.30 52.97
N GLY A 750 -57.40 -17.68 54.23
CA GLY A 750 -56.97 -19.02 54.65
C GLY A 750 -58.09 -20.02 54.76
N HIS A 751 -59.39 -19.64 54.47
CA HIS A 751 -60.55 -20.56 54.67
C HIS A 751 -60.51 -21.72 53.64
N VAL A 752 -60.73 -22.95 54.16
CA VAL A 752 -60.86 -24.17 53.37
C VAL A 752 -62.30 -24.67 53.58
N GLU A 753 -63.05 -24.80 52.46
CA GLU A 753 -64.42 -25.35 52.46
C GLU A 753 -64.34 -26.82 51.99
N ARG A 754 -65.08 -27.65 52.70
CA ARG A 754 -65.16 -29.08 52.37
C ARG A 754 -66.52 -29.38 51.77
N LEU A 755 -66.52 -29.86 50.54
CA LEU A 755 -67.71 -30.25 49.81
C LEU A 755 -68.26 -31.63 50.35
N GLU A 756 -69.52 -31.96 49.99
CA GLU A 756 -70.16 -33.25 50.37
C GLU A 756 -69.40 -34.46 49.82
N ASP A 757 -68.69 -34.34 48.71
CA ASP A 757 -67.89 -35.41 48.15
C ASP A 757 -66.54 -35.59 48.89
N GLY A 758 -66.31 -34.86 49.97
CA GLY A 758 -65.06 -34.90 50.73
C GLY A 758 -63.94 -34.04 50.17
N THR A 759 -64.12 -33.33 49.04
CA THR A 759 -63.11 -32.48 48.44
C THR A 759 -62.92 -31.21 49.25
N GLU A 760 -61.69 -30.91 49.65
CA GLU A 760 -61.28 -29.68 50.30
C GLU A 760 -60.89 -28.64 49.30
N ILE A 761 -61.53 -27.45 49.30
CA ILE A 761 -61.30 -26.34 48.44
C ILE A 761 -60.78 -25.17 49.28
N LYS A 762 -59.54 -24.66 48.94
CA LYS A 762 -59.02 -23.46 49.56
C LYS A 762 -59.76 -22.22 49.01
N LEU A 763 -60.99 -22.00 49.62
CA LEU A 763 -61.96 -21.08 49.04
C LEU A 763 -61.56 -19.63 49.04
N GLY A 764 -60.77 -19.16 50.00
CA GLY A 764 -60.25 -17.81 50.03
C GLY A 764 -59.21 -17.59 48.96
N VAL A 765 -58.43 -18.63 48.67
CA VAL A 765 -57.40 -18.55 47.52
C VAL A 765 -58.15 -18.62 46.20
N PHE A 766 -59.14 -19.48 46.06
CA PHE A 766 -59.98 -19.59 44.86
C PHE A 766 -60.59 -18.21 44.50
N LEU A 767 -61.18 -17.56 45.46
CA LEU A 767 -61.85 -16.27 45.31
C LEU A 767 -60.85 -15.12 44.95
N SER A 768 -59.73 -15.11 45.64
CA SER A 768 -58.60 -14.15 45.32
C SER A 768 -58.02 -14.33 43.92
N ASN A 769 -57.81 -15.58 43.53
CA ASN A 769 -57.27 -15.88 42.19
C ASN A 769 -58.26 -15.56 41.05
N SER A 770 -59.56 -15.88 41.31
CA SER A 770 -60.62 -15.55 40.36
C SER A 770 -60.82 -14.03 40.20
N LYS A 771 -60.72 -13.27 41.27
CA LYS A 771 -60.78 -11.82 41.22
C LYS A 771 -59.61 -11.23 40.52
N SER A 772 -58.34 -11.61 40.76
CA SER A 772 -57.16 -11.13 40.12
C SER A 772 -57.06 -11.54 38.65
N ARG A 773 -57.71 -12.63 38.25
CA ARG A 773 -57.73 -13.12 36.86
C ARG A 773 -59.04 -12.83 36.12
N ARG A 774 -59.85 -11.88 36.59
CA ARG A 774 -61.16 -11.55 36.02
C ARG A 774 -61.11 -11.39 34.49
N ALA A 775 -60.13 -10.67 33.96
CA ALA A 775 -59.99 -10.41 32.53
C ALA A 775 -59.72 -11.68 31.69
N LYS A 776 -59.35 -12.81 32.35
CA LYS A 776 -59.04 -14.08 31.68
C LYS A 776 -60.13 -15.16 31.89
N LEU A 777 -61.19 -14.81 32.63
CA LEU A 777 -62.35 -15.73 32.82
C LEU A 777 -63.31 -15.60 31.63
N THR A 778 -63.90 -16.75 31.22
CA THR A 778 -64.93 -16.75 30.17
C THR A 778 -66.23 -16.11 30.69
N ALA A 779 -67.05 -15.61 29.76
CA ALA A 779 -68.36 -14.99 30.14
C ALA A 779 -69.18 -15.89 31.05
N ASP A 780 -69.26 -17.16 30.76
CA ASP A 780 -69.98 -18.15 31.54
C ASP A 780 -69.49 -18.29 33.02
N LYS A 781 -68.13 -18.25 33.15
CA LYS A 781 -67.51 -18.32 34.49
C LYS A 781 -67.73 -17.05 35.28
N LEU A 782 -67.74 -15.89 34.67
CA LEU A 782 -68.08 -14.61 35.31
C LEU A 782 -69.56 -14.60 35.75
N GLN A 783 -70.42 -15.06 34.83
CA GLN A 783 -71.85 -15.12 35.10
C GLN A 783 -72.20 -16.05 36.31
N ALA A 784 -71.50 -17.21 36.39
CA ALA A 784 -71.69 -18.15 37.54
C ALA A 784 -71.26 -17.52 38.88
N LEU A 785 -70.21 -16.73 38.91
CA LEU A 785 -69.72 -16.00 40.06
C LEU A 785 -70.62 -14.78 40.43
N ALA A 786 -71.16 -14.09 39.44
CA ALA A 786 -72.13 -12.97 39.61
C ALA A 786 -73.44 -13.43 40.16
N ALA A 787 -73.96 -14.62 39.70
CA ALA A 787 -75.13 -15.19 40.17
C ALA A 787 -75.09 -15.54 41.68
N LEU A 788 -73.92 -15.78 42.24
CA LEU A 788 -73.71 -15.99 43.66
C LEU A 788 -73.67 -14.68 44.44
N GLY A 789 -73.67 -13.48 43.76
CA GLY A 789 -73.69 -12.14 44.39
C GLY A 789 -72.31 -11.50 44.52
N LEU A 790 -71.34 -11.91 43.71
CA LEU A 790 -70.02 -11.23 43.69
C LEU A 790 -70.02 -10.05 42.72
N ASN A 791 -70.22 -8.81 43.26
CA ASN A 791 -70.33 -7.60 42.46
C ASN A 791 -69.15 -7.30 41.51
N TRP A 792 -67.97 -7.86 41.81
CA TRP A 792 -66.76 -7.69 40.89
C TRP A 792 -66.84 -8.66 39.70
N ALA A 793 -67.72 -9.62 39.69
CA ALA A 793 -67.87 -10.57 38.57
C ALA A 793 -69.01 -10.17 37.60
N ALA A 794 -69.87 -9.28 38.01
CA ALA A 794 -70.97 -8.67 37.24
C ALA A 794 -70.43 -7.79 36.07
#